data_9ec0a84c9b3041b808ae7fd8fea09c65
#
_entry.id   9ec0a84c9b3041b808ae7fd8fea09c65
#
_cell.length_a   1.000
_cell.length_b   1.000
_cell.length_c   1.000
_cell.angle_alpha   90.00
_cell.angle_beta   90.00
_cell.angle_gamma   90.00
#
_symmetry.space_group_name_H-M   'P 1'
#
loop_
_entity.id
_entity.type
_entity.pdbx_description
1 polymer ?
#
loop_
_entity_poly.entity_id
_entity_poly.type
_entity_poly.pdbx_seq_one_letter_code
_entity_poly.pdbx_strand_id
1 'polypeptide(L)'
;MKLESFVQGQWRAGRDRIEIRSAVTGNVVAEATSGGLDLRQALAYGRDTGGAHLRRLSFHQRAELLKKLASYLGERKEQLYKLSFATGATRGDALIDVDGGIGTLLVYAGKGRRELPNATFLLDGAVEPLSKGGNFAGRHIVTPLRGVALHINAFNFPCWGLLEKLAPALLAGVPVISKPATVTAYVAHALARMIAESQILPEGALQFLVGSTDDLFEHLTCQDVVSFTGSAATSQALQRHPVIAREAVRFIAERDSLNAAILAPDAAPGTPEFDLFVKEVAKEMTVKAGQKCTAIRRALLPAAHLDAAIAALRTRLASVTIGNPELDNVRMGPLVGLDQRRDVLAHVATLRQEAELVAGDPDNFEIEGADARRDAFLPPLLLHCADPARATAVHEVEAFGPVCTLMPYGDLAEAITLTNRGGGSLVASVYTHDADTAAELVFGVGAFHGRLVLIDRDCGKEQTGHGSPMPQLLHGGPGRAGGGEELGGLRSLAHYMQRTALQGSPAMLSAITGSWSKGAPLVLERHPFRYHFEDLAIGQSFSSKERVVTLEDIEHFAHFTGDTFYAHMDEEATAGHPFFPGRVAHGYLLLSFAAGLFVDPDPGPVLANYGLDSLRFLKPVVPGEAIKVRLTAKEKSPRNAQYGEVRWDVEITTGAGDTAATYELLTMNAMRAD
;
A
#
# COMPACT_ATOMS: atom_id res chain seq x y z
N MET A 1 -12.98 30.88 -10.76
CA MET A 1 -12.41 30.70 -9.40
C MET A 1 -10.94 31.02 -9.45
N LYS A 2 -10.38 31.81 -8.50
CA LYS A 2 -8.93 32.06 -8.40
C LYS A 2 -8.29 31.02 -7.50
N LEU A 3 -7.24 30.34 -7.98
CA LEU A 3 -6.54 29.31 -7.23
C LEU A 3 -5.25 29.89 -6.62
N GLU A 4 -5.13 29.77 -5.33
CA GLU A 4 -4.00 30.22 -4.54
C GLU A 4 -3.24 29.03 -3.96
N SER A 5 -1.96 29.20 -3.71
CA SER A 5 -1.14 28.21 -2.99
C SER A 5 -1.32 28.36 -1.48
N PHE A 6 -1.39 27.25 -0.76
CA PHE A 6 -1.40 27.22 0.70
C PHE A 6 0.01 26.93 1.21
N VAL A 7 0.73 27.97 1.54
CA VAL A 7 2.12 27.90 1.99
C VAL A 7 2.29 28.68 3.29
N GLN A 8 3.10 28.13 4.22
CA GLN A 8 3.37 28.73 5.52
C GLN A 8 2.07 29.06 6.31
N GLY A 9 1.08 28.17 6.22
CA GLY A 9 -0.21 28.33 6.90
C GLY A 9 -1.15 29.38 6.30
N GLN A 10 -0.82 29.95 5.13
CA GLN A 10 -1.60 31.03 4.49
C GLN A 10 -1.86 30.75 3.00
N TRP A 11 -3.04 31.17 2.53
CA TRP A 11 -3.35 31.19 1.11
C TRP A 11 -2.68 32.40 0.46
N ARG A 12 -1.88 32.16 -0.58
CA ARG A 12 -1.12 33.19 -1.30
C ARG A 12 -1.25 33.03 -2.80
N ALA A 13 -1.54 34.12 -3.48
CA ALA A 13 -1.55 34.15 -4.94
C ALA A 13 -0.13 34.29 -5.48
N GLY A 14 0.18 33.57 -6.56
CA GLY A 14 1.35 33.82 -7.39
C GLY A 14 1.19 35.05 -8.28
N ARG A 15 2.26 35.40 -9.03
CA ARG A 15 2.32 36.58 -9.93
C ARG A 15 1.66 36.31 -11.26
N ASP A 16 1.96 35.14 -11.85
CA ASP A 16 1.51 34.76 -13.18
C ASP A 16 0.12 34.13 -13.12
N ARG A 17 -0.63 34.23 -14.20
CA ARG A 17 -2.00 33.72 -14.31
C ARG A 17 -2.10 32.72 -15.45
N ILE A 18 -2.75 31.59 -15.18
CA ILE A 18 -3.00 30.51 -16.13
C ILE A 18 -4.50 30.21 -16.11
N GLU A 19 -5.17 30.45 -17.24
CA GLU A 19 -6.57 30.07 -17.38
C GLU A 19 -6.71 28.54 -17.44
N ILE A 20 -7.65 28.01 -16.67
CA ILE A 20 -8.05 26.61 -16.70
C ILE A 20 -9.45 26.53 -17.28
N ARG A 21 -9.61 25.69 -18.30
CA ARG A 21 -10.86 25.58 -19.06
C ARG A 21 -11.56 24.25 -18.75
N SER A 22 -12.89 24.29 -18.81
CA SER A 22 -13.73 23.10 -18.75
C SER A 22 -13.43 22.19 -19.95
N ALA A 23 -13.22 20.92 -19.70
CA ALA A 23 -13.10 19.90 -20.74
C ALA A 23 -14.41 19.71 -21.54
N VAL A 24 -15.55 20.08 -20.95
CA VAL A 24 -16.90 19.90 -21.54
C VAL A 24 -17.32 21.07 -22.37
N THR A 25 -17.06 22.31 -21.93
CA THR A 25 -17.59 23.52 -22.55
C THR A 25 -16.53 24.45 -23.13
N GLY A 26 -15.25 24.21 -22.86
CA GLY A 26 -14.14 25.11 -23.22
C GLY A 26 -14.13 26.45 -22.46
N ASN A 27 -15.12 26.73 -21.62
CA ASN A 27 -15.19 27.96 -20.83
C ASN A 27 -14.15 27.97 -19.72
N VAL A 28 -13.68 29.16 -19.32
CA VAL A 28 -12.79 29.33 -18.18
C VAL A 28 -13.52 29.01 -16.88
N VAL A 29 -13.06 27.99 -16.16
CA VAL A 29 -13.62 27.54 -14.87
C VAL A 29 -12.79 28.04 -13.68
N ALA A 30 -11.48 28.20 -13.87
CA ALA A 30 -10.60 28.69 -12.85
C ALA A 30 -9.41 29.44 -13.45
N GLU A 31 -8.72 30.20 -12.61
CA GLU A 31 -7.47 30.88 -12.90
C GLU A 31 -6.44 30.42 -11.86
N ALA A 32 -5.46 29.67 -12.29
CA ALA A 32 -4.33 29.28 -11.44
C ALA A 32 -3.33 30.45 -11.36
N THR A 33 -2.73 30.62 -10.19
CA THR A 33 -1.66 31.59 -9.99
C THR A 33 -0.33 30.86 -9.74
N SER A 34 0.76 31.36 -10.33
CA SER A 34 2.08 30.72 -10.27
C SER A 34 3.17 31.75 -10.05
N GLY A 35 4.35 31.33 -9.61
CA GLY A 35 5.54 32.15 -9.49
C GLY A 35 5.54 33.13 -8.32
N GLY A 36 6.74 33.55 -7.91
CA GLY A 36 6.92 34.60 -6.90
C GLY A 36 6.67 34.20 -5.45
N LEU A 37 6.53 32.92 -5.17
CA LEU A 37 6.46 32.38 -3.80
C LEU A 37 7.89 32.04 -3.30
N ASP A 38 8.14 32.25 -2.03
CA ASP A 38 9.38 31.80 -1.38
C ASP A 38 9.29 30.30 -1.06
N LEU A 39 9.68 29.47 -2.03
CA LEU A 39 9.60 28.01 -1.92
C LEU A 39 10.67 27.43 -0.99
N ARG A 40 11.81 28.12 -0.83
CA ARG A 40 12.81 27.77 0.18
C ARG A 40 12.24 27.86 1.57
N GLN A 41 11.52 28.95 1.86
CA GLN A 41 10.90 29.14 3.15
C GLN A 41 9.69 28.21 3.37
N ALA A 42 8.96 27.85 2.29
CA ALA A 42 7.91 26.83 2.36
C ALA A 42 8.46 25.46 2.76
N LEU A 43 9.60 25.04 2.20
CA LEU A 43 10.29 23.81 2.62
C LEU A 43 10.76 23.88 4.07
N ALA A 44 11.41 25.00 4.49
CA ALA A 44 11.85 25.19 5.86
C ALA A 44 10.67 25.11 6.85
N TYR A 45 9.56 25.77 6.55
CA TYR A 45 8.34 25.70 7.36
C TYR A 45 7.77 24.27 7.46
N GLY A 46 7.73 23.52 6.36
CA GLY A 46 7.36 22.10 6.40
C GLY A 46 8.26 21.30 7.33
N ARG A 47 9.58 21.43 7.19
CA ARG A 47 10.58 20.69 7.98
C ARG A 47 10.53 21.04 9.48
N ASP A 48 10.51 22.33 9.80
CA ASP A 48 10.73 22.84 11.15
C ASP A 48 9.43 22.92 11.96
N THR A 49 8.30 23.26 11.33
CA THR A 49 6.99 23.33 11.98
C THR A 49 6.21 22.02 11.78
N GLY A 50 5.86 21.69 10.55
CA GLY A 50 5.03 20.53 10.25
C GLY A 50 5.66 19.21 10.69
N GLY A 51 6.93 19.01 10.32
CA GLY A 51 7.68 17.82 10.71
C GLY A 51 7.92 17.71 12.20
N ALA A 52 8.17 18.85 12.91
CA ALA A 52 8.32 18.84 14.37
C ALA A 52 7.03 18.41 15.07
N HIS A 53 5.88 18.91 14.62
CA HIS A 53 4.58 18.52 15.16
C HIS A 53 4.28 17.03 14.91
N LEU A 54 4.41 16.55 13.67
CA LEU A 54 4.10 15.17 13.30
C LEU A 54 5.00 14.15 14.01
N ARG A 55 6.29 14.42 14.15
CA ARG A 55 7.24 13.49 14.78
C ARG A 55 7.05 13.33 16.29
N ARG A 56 6.36 14.27 16.96
CA ARG A 56 5.98 14.13 18.37
C ARG A 56 4.81 13.18 18.58
N LEU A 57 3.98 12.99 17.56
CA LEU A 57 2.82 12.10 17.61
C LEU A 57 3.25 10.65 17.40
N SER A 58 2.63 9.74 18.13
CA SER A 58 2.76 8.31 17.85
C SER A 58 2.06 7.91 16.54
N PHE A 59 2.35 6.71 16.02
CA PHE A 59 1.63 6.18 14.87
C PHE A 59 0.12 6.13 15.11
N HIS A 60 -0.32 5.77 16.32
CA HIS A 60 -1.74 5.74 16.67
C HIS A 60 -2.39 7.13 16.63
N GLN A 61 -1.70 8.15 17.13
CA GLN A 61 -2.20 9.52 17.07
C GLN A 61 -2.27 10.03 15.63
N ARG A 62 -1.26 9.75 14.82
CA ARG A 62 -1.27 10.09 13.38
C ARG A 62 -2.37 9.34 12.63
N ALA A 63 -2.60 8.06 12.93
CA ALA A 63 -3.70 7.28 12.40
C ALA A 63 -5.07 7.88 12.76
N GLU A 64 -5.24 8.41 13.98
CA GLU A 64 -6.47 9.07 14.38
C GLU A 64 -6.71 10.39 13.61
N LEU A 65 -5.65 11.15 13.28
CA LEU A 65 -5.76 12.32 12.40
C LEU A 65 -6.30 11.93 11.02
N LEU A 66 -5.76 10.85 10.41
CA LEU A 66 -6.22 10.35 9.12
C LEU A 66 -7.70 9.92 9.16
N LYS A 67 -8.11 9.23 10.23
CA LYS A 67 -9.50 8.83 10.42
C LYS A 67 -10.45 10.01 10.52
N LYS A 68 -10.12 11.00 11.34
CA LYS A 68 -10.91 12.24 11.50
C LYS A 68 -11.02 12.99 10.17
N LEU A 69 -9.90 13.10 9.45
CA LEU A 69 -9.86 13.76 8.15
C LEU A 69 -10.75 13.05 7.14
N ALA A 70 -10.68 11.72 7.07
CA ALA A 70 -11.54 10.93 6.18
C ALA A 70 -13.03 11.13 6.48
N SER A 71 -13.42 11.15 7.76
CA SER A 71 -14.82 11.42 8.16
C SER A 71 -15.26 12.82 7.74
N TYR A 72 -14.44 13.83 8.01
CA TYR A 72 -14.72 15.22 7.66
C TYR A 72 -14.91 15.42 6.14
N LEU A 73 -14.03 14.82 5.33
CA LEU A 73 -14.10 14.89 3.87
C LEU A 73 -15.31 14.12 3.33
N GLY A 74 -15.61 12.95 3.91
CA GLY A 74 -16.75 12.12 3.54
C GLY A 74 -18.09 12.84 3.66
N GLU A 75 -18.27 13.70 4.67
CA GLU A 75 -19.47 14.53 4.84
C GLU A 75 -19.61 15.65 3.78
N ARG A 76 -18.51 16.02 3.11
CA ARG A 76 -18.44 17.19 2.22
C ARG A 76 -18.16 16.87 0.76
N LYS A 77 -18.05 15.60 0.41
CA LYS A 77 -17.58 15.10 -0.89
C LYS A 77 -18.44 15.52 -2.10
N GLU A 78 -19.73 15.78 -1.90
CA GLU A 78 -20.63 16.20 -3.00
C GLU A 78 -20.15 17.48 -3.73
N GLN A 79 -19.46 18.37 -3.03
CA GLN A 79 -18.87 19.55 -3.66
C GLN A 79 -17.75 19.17 -4.64
N LEU A 80 -16.95 18.15 -4.30
CA LEU A 80 -15.88 17.66 -5.16
C LEU A 80 -16.42 16.97 -6.41
N TYR A 81 -17.52 16.19 -6.28
CA TYR A 81 -18.18 15.59 -7.45
C TYR A 81 -18.64 16.64 -8.45
N LYS A 82 -19.30 17.71 -7.98
CA LYS A 82 -19.75 18.81 -8.85
C LYS A 82 -18.61 19.49 -9.60
N LEU A 83 -17.48 19.70 -8.94
CA LEU A 83 -16.30 20.28 -9.58
C LEU A 83 -15.67 19.32 -10.59
N SER A 84 -15.74 18.02 -10.35
CA SER A 84 -15.14 17.00 -11.22
C SER A 84 -15.79 16.93 -12.60
N PHE A 85 -17.07 17.29 -12.75
CA PHE A 85 -17.74 17.30 -14.07
C PHE A 85 -17.00 18.15 -15.10
N ALA A 86 -16.48 19.31 -14.69
CA ALA A 86 -15.74 20.19 -15.60
C ALA A 86 -14.40 19.60 -16.08
N THR A 87 -13.88 18.53 -15.42
CA THR A 87 -12.70 17.76 -15.88
C THR A 87 -13.05 16.71 -16.93
N GLY A 88 -14.31 16.55 -17.29
CA GLY A 88 -14.81 15.46 -18.13
C GLY A 88 -15.19 14.20 -17.34
N ALA A 89 -15.07 14.18 -16.03
CA ALA A 89 -15.42 13.02 -15.21
C ALA A 89 -16.93 12.87 -15.06
N THR A 90 -17.46 11.68 -15.30
CA THR A 90 -18.84 11.32 -14.92
C THR A 90 -18.96 11.22 -13.39
N ARG A 91 -20.21 11.13 -12.89
CA ARG A 91 -20.40 10.86 -11.45
C ARG A 91 -19.73 9.56 -11.01
N GLY A 92 -19.74 8.52 -11.84
CA GLY A 92 -19.05 7.26 -11.57
C GLY A 92 -17.53 7.43 -11.47
N ASP A 93 -16.94 8.23 -12.35
CA ASP A 93 -15.50 8.54 -12.31
C ASP A 93 -15.14 9.37 -11.07
N ALA A 94 -15.99 10.33 -10.70
CA ALA A 94 -15.81 11.18 -9.53
C ALA A 94 -15.89 10.36 -8.21
N LEU A 95 -16.78 9.35 -8.17
CA LEU A 95 -16.82 8.40 -7.05
C LEU A 95 -15.49 7.64 -6.89
N ILE A 96 -14.91 7.17 -7.99
CA ILE A 96 -13.61 6.47 -7.92
C ILE A 96 -12.53 7.40 -7.37
N ASP A 97 -12.45 8.64 -7.85
CA ASP A 97 -11.44 9.62 -7.44
C ASP A 97 -11.61 10.03 -5.96
N VAL A 98 -12.79 10.48 -5.60
CA VAL A 98 -13.04 11.09 -4.27
C VAL A 98 -13.18 10.04 -3.19
N ASP A 99 -14.08 9.05 -3.39
CA ASP A 99 -14.29 8.01 -2.37
C ASP A 99 -13.10 7.05 -2.27
N GLY A 100 -12.42 6.77 -3.39
CA GLY A 100 -11.20 6.00 -3.38
C GLY A 100 -10.09 6.68 -2.57
N GLY A 101 -9.89 7.99 -2.75
CA GLY A 101 -8.94 8.76 -1.96
C GLY A 101 -9.29 8.80 -0.47
N ILE A 102 -10.56 9.06 -0.13
CA ILE A 102 -11.04 9.04 1.26
C ILE A 102 -10.91 7.63 1.87
N GLY A 103 -11.25 6.60 1.10
CA GLY A 103 -11.10 5.20 1.51
C GLY A 103 -9.64 4.84 1.82
N THR A 104 -8.70 5.39 1.07
CA THR A 104 -7.27 5.21 1.33
C THR A 104 -6.87 5.77 2.70
N LEU A 105 -7.35 6.97 3.07
CA LEU A 105 -7.11 7.51 4.42
C LEU A 105 -7.62 6.55 5.51
N LEU A 106 -8.82 5.97 5.34
CA LEU A 106 -9.41 5.03 6.30
C LEU A 106 -8.61 3.73 6.41
N VAL A 107 -8.11 3.20 5.29
CA VAL A 107 -7.27 2.00 5.29
C VAL A 107 -5.98 2.24 6.05
N TYR A 108 -5.27 3.34 5.78
CA TYR A 108 -4.04 3.69 6.50
C TYR A 108 -4.28 3.99 7.98
N ALA A 109 -5.39 4.68 8.31
CA ALA A 109 -5.81 4.88 9.70
C ALA A 109 -6.05 3.55 10.42
N GLY A 110 -6.79 2.64 9.79
CA GLY A 110 -7.07 1.31 10.34
C GLY A 110 -5.81 0.46 10.53
N LYS A 111 -4.95 0.39 9.52
CA LYS A 111 -3.68 -0.35 9.59
C LYS A 111 -2.71 0.27 10.59
N GLY A 112 -2.57 1.60 10.58
CA GLY A 112 -1.73 2.32 11.54
C GLY A 112 -2.12 2.05 12.99
N ARG A 113 -3.42 1.92 13.27
CA ARG A 113 -3.92 1.62 14.60
C ARG A 113 -3.74 0.14 15.01
N ARG A 114 -3.89 -0.80 14.07
CA ARG A 114 -3.86 -2.24 14.38
C ARG A 114 -2.48 -2.86 14.27
N GLU A 115 -1.66 -2.41 13.32
CA GLU A 115 -0.44 -3.09 12.91
C GLU A 115 0.84 -2.35 13.32
N LEU A 116 0.74 -1.06 13.72
CA LEU A 116 1.88 -0.28 14.19
C LEU A 116 1.86 -0.12 15.72
N PRO A 117 3.03 0.06 16.35
CA PRO A 117 3.11 0.33 17.78
C PRO A 117 2.59 1.74 18.10
N ASN A 118 2.15 1.95 19.35
CA ASN A 118 1.86 3.29 19.85
C ASN A 118 3.15 4.03 20.23
N ALA A 119 4.04 4.17 19.27
CA ALA A 119 5.36 4.78 19.41
C ALA A 119 5.62 5.75 18.24
N THR A 120 6.71 6.49 18.29
CA THR A 120 7.12 7.46 17.26
C THR A 120 8.08 6.86 16.22
N PHE A 121 8.57 5.65 16.44
CA PHE A 121 9.49 4.90 15.59
C PHE A 121 9.10 3.41 15.56
N LEU A 122 9.68 2.64 14.62
CA LEU A 122 9.48 1.20 14.52
C LEU A 122 10.77 0.46 14.91
N LEU A 123 10.58 -0.75 15.42
CA LEU A 123 11.64 -1.76 15.53
C LEU A 123 11.50 -2.72 14.34
N ASP A 124 12.60 -3.00 13.66
CA ASP A 124 12.60 -3.85 12.48
C ASP A 124 13.55 -5.03 12.70
N GLY A 125 12.98 -6.21 12.64
CA GLY A 125 13.66 -7.47 12.91
C GLY A 125 13.93 -7.77 14.41
N ALA A 126 14.54 -8.92 14.63
CA ALA A 126 14.96 -9.38 15.95
C ALA A 126 16.25 -8.66 16.41
N VAL A 127 16.58 -8.84 17.66
CA VAL A 127 17.90 -8.47 18.18
C VAL A 127 18.93 -9.50 17.74
N GLU A 128 20.00 -9.04 17.11
CA GLU A 128 21.09 -9.88 16.62
C GLU A 128 22.25 -9.87 17.63
N PRO A 129 22.65 -11.03 18.19
CA PRO A 129 23.84 -11.10 19.03
C PRO A 129 25.11 -10.92 18.19
N LEU A 130 25.92 -9.92 18.53
CA LEU A 130 27.16 -9.58 17.80
C LEU A 130 28.44 -9.98 18.53
N SER A 131 28.31 -10.52 19.76
CA SER A 131 29.45 -11.06 20.54
C SER A 131 29.12 -12.41 21.14
N LYS A 132 30.14 -13.27 21.25
CA LYS A 132 30.01 -14.60 21.88
C LYS A 132 29.60 -14.52 23.37
N GLY A 133 29.97 -13.46 24.06
CA GLY A 133 29.65 -13.24 25.49
C GLY A 133 28.28 -12.61 25.71
N GLY A 134 27.49 -12.29 24.65
CA GLY A 134 26.15 -11.74 24.74
C GLY A 134 26.07 -10.30 25.26
N ASN A 135 27.21 -9.62 25.43
CA ASN A 135 27.27 -8.24 25.95
C ASN A 135 27.26 -7.15 24.87
N PHE A 136 27.18 -7.54 23.59
CA PHE A 136 27.08 -6.65 22.46
C PHE A 136 26.09 -7.21 21.43
N ALA A 137 25.14 -6.41 21.04
CA ALA A 137 24.05 -6.79 20.14
C ALA A 137 23.68 -5.67 19.18
N GLY A 138 22.90 -5.98 18.16
CA GLY A 138 22.39 -5.02 17.20
C GLY A 138 20.90 -5.17 16.94
N ARG A 139 20.23 -4.10 16.55
CA ARG A 139 18.85 -4.09 16.10
C ARG A 139 18.62 -2.93 15.16
N HIS A 140 17.70 -3.05 14.22
CA HIS A 140 17.31 -1.94 13.39
C HIS A 140 16.17 -1.13 14.03
N ILE A 141 16.30 0.20 13.96
CA ILE A 141 15.21 1.15 14.21
C ILE A 141 14.84 1.85 12.93
N VAL A 142 13.57 2.23 12.79
CA VAL A 142 13.06 2.96 11.63
C VAL A 142 12.40 4.24 12.12
N THR A 143 12.97 5.39 11.75
CA THR A 143 12.54 6.71 12.20
C THR A 143 12.05 7.58 11.05
N PRO A 144 11.09 8.50 11.25
CA PRO A 144 10.67 9.46 10.23
C PRO A 144 11.84 10.27 9.66
N LEU A 145 11.86 10.50 8.34
CA LEU A 145 12.74 11.49 7.73
C LEU A 145 12.44 12.88 8.32
N ARG A 146 13.44 13.75 8.28
CA ARG A 146 13.34 15.12 8.81
C ARG A 146 13.01 16.17 7.75
N GLY A 147 12.79 15.72 6.51
CA GLY A 147 12.44 16.54 5.35
C GLY A 147 10.96 16.73 5.14
N VAL A 148 10.62 17.02 3.91
CA VAL A 148 9.27 17.18 3.37
C VAL A 148 9.04 16.16 2.26
N ALA A 149 7.85 15.64 2.13
CA ALA A 149 7.41 14.86 0.98
C ALA A 149 6.79 15.80 -0.07
N LEU A 150 7.49 16.00 -1.17
CA LEU A 150 6.98 16.73 -2.34
C LEU A 150 6.21 15.77 -3.24
N HIS A 151 4.90 15.92 -3.32
CA HIS A 151 4.02 15.12 -4.15
C HIS A 151 3.61 15.89 -5.39
N ILE A 152 4.03 15.43 -6.57
CA ILE A 152 3.66 15.98 -7.88
C ILE A 152 2.67 15.01 -8.51
N ASN A 153 1.42 15.41 -8.59
CA ASN A 153 0.30 14.55 -8.94
C ASN A 153 -0.17 14.76 -10.38
N ALA A 154 -0.67 13.69 -11.01
CA ALA A 154 -1.25 13.71 -12.34
C ALA A 154 -2.65 14.36 -12.35
N PHE A 155 -3.17 14.60 -13.56
CA PHE A 155 -4.44 15.29 -13.76
C PHE A 155 -5.68 14.40 -13.61
N ASN A 156 -5.53 13.10 -13.80
CA ASN A 156 -6.67 12.19 -13.99
C ASN A 156 -7.47 11.91 -12.71
N PHE A 157 -6.81 11.83 -11.54
CA PHE A 157 -7.44 11.61 -10.25
C PHE A 157 -6.95 12.64 -9.22
N PRO A 158 -7.43 13.92 -9.30
CA PRO A 158 -6.90 15.01 -8.48
C PRO A 158 -7.13 14.84 -6.98
N CYS A 159 -8.20 14.16 -6.56
CA CYS A 159 -8.47 13.87 -5.15
C CYS A 159 -7.71 12.63 -4.68
N TRP A 160 -7.80 11.52 -5.39
CA TRP A 160 -7.08 10.30 -5.08
C TRP A 160 -5.58 10.56 -5.01
N GLY A 161 -4.98 11.14 -6.07
CA GLY A 161 -3.54 11.37 -6.15
C GLY A 161 -2.98 12.22 -5.01
N LEU A 162 -3.78 13.17 -4.47
CA LEU A 162 -3.39 13.90 -3.27
C LEU A 162 -3.45 12.99 -2.03
N LEU A 163 -4.56 12.28 -1.83
CA LEU A 163 -4.85 11.55 -0.59
C LEU A 163 -4.05 10.25 -0.45
N GLU A 164 -3.81 9.53 -1.56
CA GLU A 164 -3.04 8.28 -1.55
C GLU A 164 -1.59 8.46 -1.09
N LYS A 165 -0.97 9.59 -1.45
CA LYS A 165 0.39 9.93 -1.06
C LYS A 165 0.44 10.62 0.30
N LEU A 166 -0.58 11.42 0.62
CA LEU A 166 -0.72 12.09 1.91
C LEU A 166 -0.81 11.08 3.06
N ALA A 167 -1.61 10.03 2.90
CA ALA A 167 -1.89 9.07 3.95
C ALA A 167 -0.61 8.39 4.51
N PRO A 168 0.23 7.73 3.70
CA PRO A 168 1.46 7.10 4.21
C PRO A 168 2.50 8.13 4.70
N ALA A 169 2.62 9.30 4.05
CA ALA A 169 3.56 10.33 4.47
C ALA A 169 3.23 10.86 5.88
N LEU A 170 1.97 11.22 6.12
CA LEU A 170 1.53 11.68 7.45
C LEU A 170 1.61 10.57 8.50
N LEU A 171 1.24 9.32 8.15
CA LEU A 171 1.35 8.19 9.07
C LEU A 171 2.81 7.92 9.43
N ALA A 172 3.74 8.06 8.48
CA ALA A 172 5.18 7.99 8.74
C ALA A 172 5.71 9.18 9.58
N GLY A 173 5.00 10.30 9.63
CA GLY A 173 5.39 11.50 10.39
C GLY A 173 6.14 12.54 9.56
N VAL A 174 5.95 12.54 8.23
CA VAL A 174 6.58 13.47 7.29
C VAL A 174 5.53 14.44 6.74
N PRO A 175 5.77 15.76 6.79
CA PRO A 175 4.88 16.77 6.24
C PRO A 175 4.92 16.77 4.71
N VAL A 176 3.86 17.27 4.09
CA VAL A 176 3.63 17.18 2.65
C VAL A 176 3.53 18.57 2.01
N ILE A 177 4.17 18.74 0.86
CA ILE A 177 3.84 19.76 -0.13
C ILE A 177 3.22 19.04 -1.34
N SER A 178 1.94 19.26 -1.59
CA SER A 178 1.22 18.65 -2.71
C SER A 178 1.07 19.63 -3.87
N LYS A 179 1.50 19.22 -5.06
CA LYS A 179 1.40 20.00 -6.30
C LYS A 179 0.59 19.21 -7.33
N PRO A 180 -0.67 19.58 -7.60
CA PRO A 180 -1.50 18.96 -8.62
C PRO A 180 -1.06 19.36 -10.03
N ALA A 181 -1.50 18.60 -11.03
CA ALA A 181 -1.47 19.04 -12.42
C ALA A 181 -2.38 20.27 -12.60
N THR A 182 -1.89 21.28 -13.33
CA THR A 182 -2.58 22.58 -13.44
C THR A 182 -3.97 22.47 -14.02
N VAL A 183 -4.15 21.61 -15.04
CA VAL A 183 -5.40 21.49 -15.79
C VAL A 183 -6.61 21.04 -14.94
N THR A 184 -6.39 20.32 -13.84
CA THR A 184 -7.44 19.88 -12.89
C THR A 184 -7.23 20.43 -11.48
N ALA A 185 -6.33 21.40 -11.32
CA ALA A 185 -5.93 21.92 -10.02
C ALA A 185 -7.09 22.49 -9.18
N TYR A 186 -8.17 22.93 -9.80
CA TYR A 186 -9.34 23.49 -9.09
C TYR A 186 -10.06 22.46 -8.21
N VAL A 187 -10.06 21.17 -8.61
CA VAL A 187 -10.63 20.09 -7.78
C VAL A 187 -9.72 19.81 -6.59
N ALA A 188 -8.41 19.63 -6.84
CA ALA A 188 -7.44 19.40 -5.77
C ALA A 188 -7.32 20.61 -4.81
N HIS A 189 -7.48 21.83 -5.33
CA HIS A 189 -7.49 23.05 -4.52
C HIS A 189 -8.70 23.09 -3.58
N ALA A 190 -9.89 22.71 -4.06
CA ALA A 190 -11.09 22.63 -3.21
C ALA A 190 -10.89 21.60 -2.09
N LEU A 191 -10.30 20.43 -2.40
CA LEU A 191 -9.95 19.43 -1.42
C LEU A 191 -8.91 19.96 -0.40
N ALA A 192 -7.86 20.64 -0.85
CA ALA A 192 -6.85 21.23 0.02
C ALA A 192 -7.44 22.32 0.92
N ARG A 193 -8.40 23.12 0.43
CA ARG A 193 -9.15 24.06 1.26
C ARG A 193 -9.96 23.38 2.35
N MET A 194 -10.69 22.32 2.01
CA MET A 194 -11.43 21.53 3.02
C MET A 194 -10.49 20.99 4.11
N ILE A 195 -9.32 20.46 3.71
CA ILE A 195 -8.33 19.96 4.66
C ILE A 195 -7.82 21.07 5.57
N ALA A 196 -7.44 22.24 5.02
CA ALA A 196 -6.94 23.36 5.78
C ALA A 196 -8.02 23.93 6.73
N GLU A 197 -9.26 24.10 6.25
CA GLU A 197 -10.40 24.60 7.04
C GLU A 197 -10.83 23.64 8.15
N SER A 198 -10.59 22.35 8.01
CA SER A 198 -10.90 21.33 9.03
C SER A 198 -10.11 21.52 10.33
N GLN A 199 -8.92 22.12 10.24
CA GLN A 199 -7.95 22.24 11.34
C GLN A 199 -7.61 20.92 12.05
N ILE A 200 -7.84 19.79 11.37
CA ILE A 200 -7.55 18.44 11.91
C ILE A 200 -6.05 18.15 11.89
N LEU A 201 -5.38 18.54 10.79
CA LEU A 201 -3.94 18.34 10.66
C LEU A 201 -3.17 19.40 11.47
N PRO A 202 -2.03 19.04 12.09
CA PRO A 202 -1.17 20.00 12.74
C PRO A 202 -0.66 21.05 11.75
N GLU A 203 -0.36 22.23 12.28
CA GLU A 203 0.23 23.32 11.50
C GLU A 203 1.48 22.86 10.75
N GLY A 204 1.57 23.19 9.46
CA GLY A 204 2.67 22.82 8.57
C GLY A 204 2.67 21.36 8.07
N ALA A 205 1.72 20.52 8.49
CA ALA A 205 1.65 19.13 8.05
C ALA A 205 1.28 18.99 6.56
N LEU A 206 0.50 19.91 6.02
CA LEU A 206 0.16 20.00 4.60
C LEU A 206 0.39 21.43 4.10
N GLN A 207 1.06 21.52 2.97
CA GLN A 207 1.10 22.69 2.11
C GLN A 207 0.64 22.30 0.70
N PHE A 208 0.13 23.25 -0.06
CA PHE A 208 -0.42 23.01 -1.40
C PHE A 208 0.10 24.05 -2.37
N LEU A 209 0.69 23.62 -3.47
CA LEU A 209 1.33 24.49 -4.46
C LEU A 209 0.59 24.42 -5.80
N VAL A 210 0.08 25.56 -6.27
CA VAL A 210 -0.54 25.69 -7.59
C VAL A 210 0.50 26.22 -8.60
N GLY A 211 0.44 25.74 -9.83
CA GLY A 211 1.28 26.22 -10.92
C GLY A 211 2.65 25.52 -10.99
N SER A 212 3.72 26.30 -11.17
CA SER A 212 5.09 25.79 -11.33
C SER A 212 5.71 25.35 -10.00
N THR A 213 6.74 24.53 -10.09
CA THR A 213 7.63 24.20 -8.95
C THR A 213 8.78 25.22 -8.82
N ASP A 214 8.90 26.14 -9.77
CA ASP A 214 9.98 27.16 -9.83
C ASP A 214 11.33 26.60 -9.33
N ASP A 215 11.93 27.23 -8.32
CA ASP A 215 13.22 26.84 -7.72
C ASP A 215 13.12 25.79 -6.59
N LEU A 216 11.97 25.19 -6.39
CA LEU A 216 11.73 24.24 -5.25
C LEU A 216 12.78 23.13 -5.21
N PHE A 217 13.15 22.58 -6.38
CA PHE A 217 14.13 21.49 -6.48
C PHE A 217 15.53 21.91 -6.05
N GLU A 218 15.89 23.18 -6.20
CA GLU A 218 17.20 23.71 -5.78
C GLU A 218 17.42 23.61 -4.26
N HIS A 219 16.33 23.54 -3.49
CA HIS A 219 16.35 23.56 -2.03
C HIS A 219 16.10 22.20 -1.37
N LEU A 220 15.99 21.12 -2.17
CA LEU A 220 15.82 19.76 -1.65
C LEU A 220 17.12 19.25 -1.02
N THR A 221 16.96 18.36 -0.04
CA THR A 221 18.05 17.72 0.70
C THR A 221 17.87 16.20 0.74
N CYS A 222 18.86 15.46 1.19
CA CYS A 222 18.80 14.01 1.38
C CYS A 222 17.69 13.54 2.35
N GLN A 223 17.06 14.45 3.09
CA GLN A 223 15.97 14.15 4.00
C GLN A 223 14.57 14.30 3.35
N ASP A 224 14.51 14.90 2.16
CA ASP A 224 13.27 15.08 1.42
C ASP A 224 12.96 13.89 0.52
N VAL A 225 11.69 13.76 0.16
CA VAL A 225 11.20 12.71 -0.76
C VAL A 225 10.42 13.39 -1.88
N VAL A 226 10.70 13.03 -3.12
CA VAL A 226 9.86 13.39 -4.27
C VAL A 226 9.06 12.18 -4.69
N SER A 227 7.73 12.30 -4.73
CA SER A 227 6.86 11.31 -5.34
C SER A 227 6.14 11.94 -6.52
N PHE A 228 6.35 11.37 -7.70
CA PHE A 228 5.88 11.88 -8.98
C PHE A 228 4.95 10.89 -9.66
N THR A 229 3.79 11.36 -10.11
CA THR A 229 2.89 10.63 -11.02
C THR A 229 2.65 11.46 -12.27
N GLY A 230 2.96 10.91 -13.44
CA GLY A 230 2.79 11.59 -14.73
C GLY A 230 3.59 10.96 -15.87
N SER A 231 3.86 11.74 -16.94
CA SER A 231 4.55 11.23 -18.12
C SER A 231 6.01 10.83 -17.86
N ALA A 232 6.50 9.82 -18.58
CA ALA A 232 7.89 9.39 -18.52
C ALA A 232 8.86 10.52 -18.82
N ALA A 233 8.55 11.39 -19.79
CA ALA A 233 9.40 12.51 -20.17
C ALA A 233 9.59 13.50 -19.01
N THR A 234 8.51 13.90 -18.34
CA THR A 234 8.57 14.79 -17.17
C THR A 234 9.31 14.12 -16.01
N SER A 235 9.02 12.85 -15.72
CA SER A 235 9.72 12.10 -14.68
C SER A 235 11.23 12.06 -14.91
N GLN A 236 11.65 11.76 -16.14
CA GLN A 236 13.06 11.72 -16.49
C GLN A 236 13.74 13.09 -16.36
N ALA A 237 13.05 14.15 -16.77
CA ALA A 237 13.55 15.52 -16.61
C ALA A 237 13.78 15.87 -15.13
N LEU A 238 12.80 15.55 -14.26
CA LEU A 238 12.90 15.79 -12.82
C LEU A 238 13.98 14.91 -12.16
N GLN A 239 14.07 13.62 -12.51
CA GLN A 239 15.11 12.72 -11.98
C GLN A 239 16.53 13.14 -12.37
N ARG A 240 16.70 13.78 -13.54
CA ARG A 240 18.00 14.31 -14.00
C ARG A 240 18.36 15.64 -13.35
N HIS A 241 17.49 16.22 -12.53
CA HIS A 241 17.80 17.47 -11.84
C HIS A 241 19.07 17.30 -10.97
N PRO A 242 20.10 18.19 -11.09
CA PRO A 242 21.39 17.98 -10.43
C PRO A 242 21.29 17.78 -8.92
N VAL A 243 20.35 18.43 -8.26
CA VAL A 243 20.12 18.31 -6.81
C VAL A 243 19.65 16.91 -6.43
N ILE A 244 18.81 16.28 -7.22
CA ILE A 244 18.32 14.91 -6.95
C ILE A 244 19.50 13.94 -6.84
N ALA A 245 20.43 14.01 -7.79
CA ALA A 245 21.63 13.16 -7.77
C ALA A 245 22.64 13.57 -6.69
N ARG A 246 22.94 14.87 -6.55
CA ARG A 246 23.92 15.40 -5.61
C ARG A 246 23.53 15.13 -4.15
N GLU A 247 22.27 15.34 -3.80
CA GLU A 247 21.76 15.18 -2.44
C GLU A 247 21.22 13.76 -2.18
N ALA A 248 21.25 12.86 -3.18
CA ALA A 248 20.63 11.54 -3.10
C ALA A 248 19.17 11.59 -2.62
N VAL A 249 18.39 12.54 -3.11
CA VAL A 249 16.99 12.71 -2.77
C VAL A 249 16.20 11.47 -3.20
N ARG A 250 15.40 10.92 -2.32
CA ARG A 250 14.53 9.77 -2.67
C ARG A 250 13.52 10.21 -3.71
N PHE A 251 13.49 9.51 -4.85
CA PHE A 251 12.59 9.82 -5.95
C PHE A 251 11.75 8.58 -6.29
N ILE A 252 10.46 8.68 -6.07
CA ILE A 252 9.47 7.64 -6.37
C ILE A 252 8.71 8.10 -7.60
N ALA A 253 8.60 7.25 -8.62
CA ALA A 253 7.93 7.60 -9.86
C ALA A 253 6.89 6.55 -10.25
N GLU A 254 5.70 7.01 -10.59
CA GLU A 254 4.72 6.31 -11.39
C GLU A 254 4.64 7.00 -12.75
N ARG A 255 4.86 6.23 -13.82
CA ARG A 255 4.96 6.74 -15.20
C ARG A 255 4.00 6.04 -16.13
N ASP A 256 4.32 6.13 -17.44
CA ASP A 256 3.59 5.44 -18.52
C ASP A 256 3.48 3.94 -18.25
N SER A 257 2.35 3.36 -18.63
CA SER A 257 2.11 1.94 -18.44
C SER A 257 1.36 1.33 -19.61
N LEU A 258 1.86 0.21 -20.13
CA LEU A 258 1.18 -0.59 -21.16
C LEU A 258 0.54 -1.82 -20.53
N ASN A 259 -0.43 -1.59 -19.65
CA ASN A 259 -1.12 -2.64 -18.93
C ASN A 259 -1.77 -3.66 -19.87
N ALA A 260 -1.70 -4.92 -19.47
CA ALA A 260 -2.18 -6.03 -20.28
C ALA A 260 -3.40 -6.73 -19.66
N ALA A 261 -4.33 -7.17 -20.51
CA ALA A 261 -5.34 -8.16 -20.16
C ALA A 261 -5.04 -9.41 -20.95
N ILE A 262 -4.94 -10.57 -20.31
CA ILE A 262 -4.58 -11.85 -20.93
C ILE A 262 -5.76 -12.81 -20.79
N LEU A 263 -6.42 -13.12 -21.89
CA LEU A 263 -7.44 -14.15 -21.98
C LEU A 263 -6.74 -15.50 -22.22
N ALA A 264 -6.89 -16.46 -21.33
CA ALA A 264 -6.25 -17.76 -21.45
C ALA A 264 -6.99 -18.69 -22.44
N PRO A 265 -6.37 -19.79 -22.90
CA PRO A 265 -6.97 -20.69 -23.88
C PRO A 265 -8.25 -21.38 -23.41
N ASP A 266 -8.40 -21.66 -22.11
CA ASP A 266 -9.60 -22.25 -21.51
C ASP A 266 -10.79 -21.27 -21.47
N ALA A 267 -10.53 -19.99 -21.56
CA ALA A 267 -11.53 -18.92 -21.54
C ALA A 267 -12.14 -18.69 -22.94
N ALA A 268 -12.73 -19.72 -23.52
CA ALA A 268 -13.34 -19.70 -24.86
C ALA A 268 -14.64 -18.86 -24.89
N PRO A 269 -15.08 -18.39 -26.07
CA PRO A 269 -16.36 -17.72 -26.23
C PRO A 269 -17.53 -18.54 -25.63
N GLY A 270 -18.35 -17.88 -24.81
CA GLY A 270 -19.44 -18.51 -24.05
C GLY A 270 -19.07 -18.96 -22.64
N THR A 271 -17.80 -18.84 -22.22
CA THR A 271 -17.40 -19.02 -20.82
C THR A 271 -17.57 -17.72 -20.01
N PRO A 272 -17.77 -17.81 -18.69
CA PRO A 272 -17.82 -16.62 -17.85
C PRO A 272 -16.54 -15.77 -17.91
N GLU A 273 -15.37 -16.39 -18.03
CA GLU A 273 -14.06 -15.73 -18.12
C GLU A 273 -13.95 -14.88 -19.39
N PHE A 274 -14.45 -15.38 -20.53
CA PHE A 274 -14.53 -14.60 -21.77
C PHE A 274 -15.42 -13.35 -21.60
N ASP A 275 -16.60 -13.51 -20.98
CA ASP A 275 -17.52 -12.41 -20.75
C ASP A 275 -16.93 -11.37 -19.79
N LEU A 276 -16.19 -11.82 -18.76
CA LEU A 276 -15.47 -10.97 -17.82
C LEU A 276 -14.34 -10.19 -18.51
N PHE A 277 -13.57 -10.85 -19.39
CA PHE A 277 -12.55 -10.20 -20.20
C PHE A 277 -13.15 -9.08 -21.07
N VAL A 278 -14.17 -9.39 -21.85
CA VAL A 278 -14.85 -8.40 -22.70
C VAL A 278 -15.40 -7.22 -21.88
N LYS A 279 -15.99 -7.53 -20.71
CA LYS A 279 -16.52 -6.52 -19.80
C LYS A 279 -15.43 -5.60 -19.28
N GLU A 280 -14.32 -6.14 -18.79
CA GLU A 280 -13.25 -5.34 -18.19
C GLU A 280 -12.47 -4.55 -19.25
N VAL A 281 -12.19 -5.11 -20.44
CA VAL A 281 -11.56 -4.36 -21.54
C VAL A 281 -12.40 -3.14 -21.92
N ALA A 282 -13.71 -3.32 -22.16
CA ALA A 282 -14.59 -2.23 -22.50
C ALA A 282 -14.70 -1.17 -21.36
N LYS A 283 -14.79 -1.61 -20.12
CA LYS A 283 -14.82 -0.74 -18.94
C LYS A 283 -13.55 0.10 -18.82
N GLU A 284 -12.38 -0.54 -18.97
CA GLU A 284 -11.09 0.15 -18.85
C GLU A 284 -10.82 1.14 -19.99
N MET A 285 -11.42 0.94 -21.17
CA MET A 285 -11.43 1.92 -22.24
C MET A 285 -12.33 3.12 -21.96
N THR A 286 -13.41 2.98 -21.20
CA THR A 286 -14.48 3.98 -21.08
C THR A 286 -14.49 4.75 -19.77
N VAL A 287 -14.12 4.12 -18.65
CA VAL A 287 -14.00 4.79 -17.35
C VAL A 287 -12.95 5.90 -17.46
N LYS A 288 -13.33 7.12 -17.09
CA LYS A 288 -12.50 8.33 -17.20
C LYS A 288 -12.01 8.60 -18.64
N ALA A 289 -12.77 8.17 -19.66
CA ALA A 289 -12.37 8.17 -21.07
C ALA A 289 -10.99 7.51 -21.29
N GLY A 290 -10.73 6.40 -20.60
CA GLY A 290 -9.46 5.67 -20.68
C GLY A 290 -8.24 6.41 -20.11
N GLN A 291 -8.40 7.59 -19.50
CA GLN A 291 -7.32 8.38 -18.92
C GLN A 291 -6.93 7.87 -17.53
N LYS A 292 -6.54 6.61 -17.46
CA LYS A 292 -6.13 5.91 -16.25
C LYS A 292 -4.74 5.33 -16.47
N CYS A 293 -3.86 5.49 -15.49
CA CYS A 293 -2.55 4.86 -15.47
C CYS A 293 -2.64 3.32 -15.52
N THR A 294 -3.75 2.76 -15.02
CA THR A 294 -4.04 1.32 -14.99
C THR A 294 -4.91 0.83 -16.16
N ALA A 295 -5.35 1.68 -17.10
CA ALA A 295 -6.21 1.23 -18.19
C ALA A 295 -5.57 0.13 -19.05
N ILE A 296 -6.38 -0.83 -19.51
CA ILE A 296 -5.93 -1.89 -20.41
C ILE A 296 -5.58 -1.27 -21.77
N ARG A 297 -4.30 -1.29 -22.11
CA ARG A 297 -3.80 -0.82 -23.41
C ARG A 297 -3.61 -1.95 -24.40
N ARG A 298 -3.30 -3.13 -23.90
CA ARG A 298 -3.00 -4.33 -24.67
C ARG A 298 -3.87 -5.49 -24.19
N ALA A 299 -4.70 -6.03 -25.05
CA ALA A 299 -5.56 -7.16 -24.74
C ALA A 299 -5.08 -8.39 -25.57
N LEU A 300 -4.43 -9.32 -24.88
CA LEU A 300 -3.87 -10.52 -25.48
C LEU A 300 -4.88 -11.67 -25.39
N LEU A 301 -5.07 -12.41 -26.48
CA LEU A 301 -6.04 -13.50 -26.54
C LEU A 301 -5.62 -14.57 -27.55
N PRO A 302 -6.07 -15.82 -27.38
CA PRO A 302 -5.81 -16.86 -28.38
C PRO A 302 -6.34 -16.44 -29.76
N ALA A 303 -5.56 -16.68 -30.80
CA ALA A 303 -5.94 -16.35 -32.19
C ALA A 303 -7.32 -16.91 -32.56
N ALA A 304 -7.66 -18.09 -32.05
CA ALA A 304 -8.96 -18.73 -32.30
C ALA A 304 -10.17 -17.97 -31.71
N HIS A 305 -9.96 -17.06 -30.76
CA HIS A 305 -11.03 -16.30 -30.07
C HIS A 305 -11.16 -14.88 -30.61
N LEU A 306 -10.29 -14.45 -31.54
CA LEU A 306 -10.17 -13.07 -31.98
C LEU A 306 -11.48 -12.48 -32.54
N ASP A 307 -12.09 -13.15 -33.51
CA ASP A 307 -13.31 -12.68 -34.20
C ASP A 307 -14.48 -12.52 -33.21
N ALA A 308 -14.62 -13.48 -32.30
CA ALA A 308 -15.65 -13.44 -31.28
C ALA A 308 -15.41 -12.27 -30.30
N ALA A 309 -14.16 -12.02 -29.91
CA ALA A 309 -13.78 -10.92 -29.04
C ALA A 309 -14.03 -9.55 -29.71
N ILE A 310 -13.65 -9.40 -30.99
CA ILE A 310 -13.95 -8.17 -31.76
C ILE A 310 -15.46 -7.93 -31.83
N ALA A 311 -16.26 -8.94 -32.14
CA ALA A 311 -17.71 -8.81 -32.25
C ALA A 311 -18.35 -8.40 -30.90
N ALA A 312 -17.94 -9.06 -29.81
CA ALA A 312 -18.44 -8.78 -28.48
C ALA A 312 -18.06 -7.37 -27.99
N LEU A 313 -16.79 -6.96 -28.19
CA LEU A 313 -16.30 -5.63 -27.82
C LEU A 313 -16.97 -4.54 -28.65
N ARG A 314 -17.14 -4.72 -29.98
CA ARG A 314 -17.89 -3.77 -30.83
C ARG A 314 -19.29 -3.53 -30.31
N THR A 315 -20.02 -4.60 -30.01
CA THR A 315 -21.38 -4.49 -29.48
C THR A 315 -21.40 -3.72 -28.16
N ARG A 316 -20.47 -4.02 -27.27
CA ARG A 316 -20.40 -3.39 -25.95
C ARG A 316 -19.97 -1.92 -26.01
N LEU A 317 -18.97 -1.59 -26.82
CA LEU A 317 -18.48 -0.23 -26.99
C LEU A 317 -19.51 0.68 -27.69
N ALA A 318 -20.27 0.14 -28.65
CA ALA A 318 -21.36 0.87 -29.31
C ALA A 318 -22.50 1.27 -28.37
N SER A 319 -22.65 0.59 -27.23
CA SER A 319 -23.69 0.93 -26.23
C SER A 319 -23.27 2.04 -25.25
N VAL A 320 -22.06 2.57 -25.36
CA VAL A 320 -21.55 3.59 -24.45
C VAL A 320 -22.03 4.97 -24.87
N THR A 321 -22.85 5.62 -24.03
CA THR A 321 -23.28 6.99 -24.25
C THR A 321 -22.17 7.97 -23.92
N ILE A 322 -21.74 8.74 -24.93
CA ILE A 322 -20.69 9.75 -24.83
C ILE A 322 -21.36 11.12 -24.75
N GLY A 323 -20.93 11.99 -23.84
CA GLY A 323 -21.54 13.32 -23.76
C GLY A 323 -21.19 14.11 -22.52
N ASN A 324 -22.05 15.09 -22.21
CA ASN A 324 -21.92 15.91 -21.01
C ASN A 324 -22.03 15.04 -19.74
N PRO A 325 -20.97 14.95 -18.91
CA PRO A 325 -20.94 14.08 -17.74
C PRO A 325 -21.92 14.48 -16.63
N GLU A 326 -22.56 15.65 -16.70
CA GLU A 326 -23.64 16.04 -15.79
C GLU A 326 -24.96 15.31 -16.04
N LEU A 327 -25.11 14.68 -17.21
CA LEU A 327 -26.30 13.92 -17.58
C LEU A 327 -26.20 12.48 -17.01
N ASP A 328 -27.25 12.02 -16.36
CA ASP A 328 -27.27 10.72 -15.66
C ASP A 328 -27.12 9.50 -16.58
N ASN A 329 -27.49 9.61 -17.85
CA ASN A 329 -27.39 8.54 -18.85
C ASN A 329 -26.03 8.53 -19.57
N VAL A 330 -25.19 9.54 -19.42
CA VAL A 330 -23.85 9.59 -19.99
C VAL A 330 -22.91 8.67 -19.22
N ARG A 331 -22.19 7.81 -19.96
CA ARG A 331 -21.26 6.84 -19.42
C ARG A 331 -19.80 7.20 -19.61
N MET A 332 -19.51 8.06 -20.58
CA MET A 332 -18.15 8.53 -20.85
C MET A 332 -18.18 10.04 -21.20
N GLY A 333 -17.44 10.84 -20.47
CA GLY A 333 -17.22 12.25 -20.77
C GLY A 333 -16.04 12.48 -21.72
N PRO A 334 -15.63 13.74 -21.95
CA PRO A 334 -14.47 14.08 -22.77
C PRO A 334 -13.14 13.73 -22.10
N LEU A 335 -12.07 13.79 -22.88
CA LEU A 335 -10.70 13.90 -22.39
C LEU A 335 -10.54 15.23 -21.63
N VAL A 336 -9.48 15.34 -20.83
CA VAL A 336 -9.28 16.51 -19.94
C VAL A 336 -9.11 17.85 -20.69
N GLY A 337 -8.82 17.82 -21.98
CA GLY A 337 -8.72 19.01 -22.84
C GLY A 337 -8.32 18.68 -24.27
N LEU A 338 -8.32 19.72 -25.13
CA LEU A 338 -8.01 19.59 -26.56
C LEU A 338 -6.57 19.12 -26.81
N ASP A 339 -5.61 19.53 -25.97
CA ASP A 339 -4.22 19.10 -26.09
C ASP A 339 -4.11 17.58 -25.86
N GLN A 340 -4.80 17.06 -24.83
CA GLN A 340 -4.84 15.62 -24.58
C GLN A 340 -5.48 14.85 -25.74
N ARG A 341 -6.55 15.38 -26.34
CA ARG A 341 -7.19 14.78 -27.51
C ARG A 341 -6.22 14.73 -28.70
N ARG A 342 -5.51 15.81 -28.96
CA ARG A 342 -4.50 15.89 -30.04
C ARG A 342 -3.39 14.84 -29.83
N ASP A 343 -2.88 14.74 -28.60
CA ASP A 343 -1.81 13.81 -28.25
C ASP A 343 -2.27 12.35 -28.38
N VAL A 344 -3.48 12.02 -27.92
CA VAL A 344 -4.07 10.67 -28.11
C VAL A 344 -4.21 10.34 -29.59
N LEU A 345 -4.73 11.24 -30.41
CA LEU A 345 -4.87 11.03 -31.85
C LEU A 345 -3.53 10.85 -32.57
N ALA A 346 -2.48 11.58 -32.16
CA ALA A 346 -1.14 11.41 -32.68
C ALA A 346 -0.59 10.02 -32.34
N HIS A 347 -0.80 9.53 -31.11
CA HIS A 347 -0.43 8.18 -30.71
C HIS A 347 -1.24 7.11 -31.48
N VAL A 348 -2.54 7.32 -31.66
CA VAL A 348 -3.38 6.42 -32.50
C VAL A 348 -2.87 6.37 -33.93
N ALA A 349 -2.48 7.51 -34.51
CA ALA A 349 -1.90 7.52 -35.86
C ALA A 349 -0.61 6.68 -35.95
N THR A 350 0.23 6.69 -34.92
CA THR A 350 1.43 5.83 -34.82
C THR A 350 1.06 4.37 -34.69
N LEU A 351 0.10 4.03 -33.79
CA LEU A 351 -0.37 2.65 -33.63
C LEU A 351 -0.99 2.08 -34.90
N ARG A 352 -1.71 2.90 -35.67
CA ARG A 352 -2.35 2.49 -36.95
C ARG A 352 -1.36 2.16 -38.09
N GLN A 353 -0.09 2.39 -37.91
CA GLN A 353 0.93 1.89 -38.84
C GLN A 353 1.14 0.38 -38.71
N GLU A 354 0.79 -0.21 -37.57
CA GLU A 354 0.97 -1.64 -37.26
C GLU A 354 -0.34 -2.35 -36.85
N ALA A 355 -1.43 -1.59 -36.68
CA ALA A 355 -2.71 -2.12 -36.22
C ALA A 355 -3.89 -1.48 -36.96
N GLU A 356 -4.90 -2.30 -37.27
CA GLU A 356 -6.13 -1.88 -37.91
C GLU A 356 -7.14 -1.36 -36.87
N LEU A 357 -7.86 -0.27 -37.19
CA LEU A 357 -8.98 0.20 -36.38
C LEU A 357 -10.20 -0.68 -36.64
N VAL A 358 -10.60 -1.49 -35.67
CA VAL A 358 -11.69 -2.45 -35.80
C VAL A 358 -13.00 -1.98 -35.16
N ALA A 359 -12.97 -0.99 -34.26
CA ALA A 359 -14.18 -0.33 -33.75
C ALA A 359 -13.88 1.13 -33.33
N GLY A 360 -14.89 1.97 -33.41
CA GLY A 360 -14.82 3.42 -33.16
C GLY A 360 -14.45 4.21 -34.43
N ASP A 361 -14.94 5.44 -34.52
CA ASP A 361 -14.59 6.38 -35.58
C ASP A 361 -14.39 7.76 -34.95
N PRO A 362 -13.15 8.30 -34.92
CA PRO A 362 -12.86 9.57 -34.24
C PRO A 362 -13.51 10.79 -34.89
N ASP A 363 -13.95 10.65 -36.15
CA ASP A 363 -14.53 11.74 -36.96
C ASP A 363 -16.07 11.63 -37.06
N ASN A 364 -16.67 10.48 -36.70
CA ASN A 364 -18.11 10.27 -36.81
C ASN A 364 -18.66 9.48 -35.60
N PHE A 365 -19.12 10.19 -34.57
CA PHE A 365 -19.77 9.61 -33.40
C PHE A 365 -20.76 10.62 -32.78
N GLU A 366 -21.72 10.11 -32.02
CA GLU A 366 -22.74 10.91 -31.36
C GLU A 366 -22.25 11.43 -30.01
N ILE A 367 -22.61 12.68 -29.70
CA ILE A 367 -22.31 13.33 -28.44
C ILE A 367 -23.60 13.87 -27.85
N GLU A 368 -23.93 13.47 -26.63
CA GLU A 368 -25.16 13.87 -25.97
C GLU A 368 -24.94 15.09 -25.06
N GLY A 369 -25.71 16.13 -25.27
CA GLY A 369 -25.78 17.32 -24.41
C GLY A 369 -24.52 18.20 -24.40
N ALA A 370 -23.70 18.15 -25.46
CA ALA A 370 -22.50 18.96 -25.62
C ALA A 370 -22.24 19.32 -27.10
N ASP A 371 -21.34 20.29 -27.36
CA ASP A 371 -21.01 20.77 -28.72
C ASP A 371 -19.66 20.16 -29.17
N ALA A 372 -19.71 19.24 -30.14
CA ALA A 372 -18.56 18.55 -30.72
C ALA A 372 -17.45 19.47 -31.25
N ARG A 373 -17.74 20.71 -31.60
CA ARG A 373 -16.76 21.64 -32.22
C ARG A 373 -15.81 22.28 -31.20
N ARG A 374 -16.14 22.26 -29.92
CA ARG A 374 -15.39 22.93 -28.86
C ARG A 374 -14.74 21.99 -27.85
N ASP A 375 -15.00 20.70 -28.02
CA ASP A 375 -14.88 19.77 -26.92
C ASP A 375 -13.82 18.67 -27.18
N ALA A 376 -13.22 18.19 -26.11
CA ALA A 376 -12.17 17.17 -26.15
C ALA A 376 -12.74 15.73 -26.21
N PHE A 377 -13.91 15.52 -26.80
CA PHE A 377 -14.52 14.21 -26.94
C PHE A 377 -13.77 13.29 -27.92
N LEU A 378 -13.70 12.02 -27.59
CA LEU A 378 -13.14 10.96 -28.42
C LEU A 378 -13.90 9.66 -28.12
N PRO A 379 -14.39 8.92 -29.12
CA PRO A 379 -15.04 7.63 -28.90
C PRO A 379 -14.01 6.57 -28.48
N PRO A 380 -14.44 5.43 -27.92
CA PRO A 380 -13.56 4.29 -27.73
C PRO A 380 -13.03 3.77 -29.07
N LEU A 381 -11.71 3.65 -29.19
CA LEU A 381 -10.99 3.19 -30.38
C LEU A 381 -10.36 1.84 -30.09
N LEU A 382 -10.87 0.78 -30.73
CA LEU A 382 -10.34 -0.57 -30.62
C LEU A 382 -9.50 -0.89 -31.84
N LEU A 383 -8.24 -1.21 -31.61
CA LEU A 383 -7.29 -1.59 -32.63
C LEU A 383 -7.05 -3.12 -32.61
N HIS A 384 -6.66 -3.70 -33.73
CA HIS A 384 -6.20 -5.06 -33.87
C HIS A 384 -4.84 -5.09 -34.54
N CYS A 385 -3.84 -5.65 -33.89
CA CYS A 385 -2.52 -5.92 -34.45
C CYS A 385 -2.41 -7.38 -34.84
N ALA A 386 -2.34 -7.64 -36.15
CA ALA A 386 -2.36 -8.98 -36.67
C ALA A 386 -1.04 -9.78 -36.43
N ASP A 387 0.09 -9.08 -36.33
CA ASP A 387 1.41 -9.68 -36.07
C ASP A 387 2.10 -8.93 -34.91
N PRO A 388 1.64 -9.15 -33.65
CA PRO A 388 2.19 -8.45 -32.51
C PRO A 388 3.65 -8.84 -32.20
N ALA A 389 4.12 -9.99 -32.71
CA ALA A 389 5.50 -10.42 -32.53
C ALA A 389 6.50 -9.52 -33.30
N ARG A 390 6.11 -9.00 -34.46
CA ARG A 390 6.94 -8.10 -35.27
C ARG A 390 6.68 -6.64 -35.02
N ALA A 391 5.53 -6.28 -34.50
CA ALA A 391 5.15 -4.91 -34.20
C ALA A 391 6.04 -4.29 -33.11
N THR A 392 6.19 -2.98 -33.15
CA THR A 392 6.99 -2.20 -32.19
C THR A 392 6.14 -1.17 -31.46
N ALA A 393 5.38 -0.35 -32.20
CA ALA A 393 4.60 0.76 -31.65
C ALA A 393 3.57 0.28 -30.61
N VAL A 394 2.91 -0.87 -30.85
CA VAL A 394 1.92 -1.42 -29.92
C VAL A 394 2.52 -1.84 -28.56
N HIS A 395 3.84 -1.99 -28.47
CA HIS A 395 4.57 -2.29 -27.23
C HIS A 395 5.31 -1.08 -26.64
N GLU A 396 5.30 0.06 -27.33
CA GLU A 396 6.06 1.25 -26.92
C GLU A 396 5.19 2.50 -26.70
N VAL A 397 4.06 2.63 -27.43
CA VAL A 397 3.24 3.83 -27.43
C VAL A 397 2.05 3.68 -26.51
N GLU A 398 1.95 4.52 -25.49
CA GLU A 398 0.76 4.65 -24.64
C GLU A 398 -0.15 5.78 -25.16
N ALA A 399 -1.27 5.43 -25.75
CA ALA A 399 -2.33 6.39 -26.05
C ALA A 399 -3.19 6.58 -24.78
N PHE A 400 -2.92 7.64 -24.01
CA PHE A 400 -3.56 7.89 -22.72
C PHE A 400 -4.99 8.44 -22.88
N GLY A 401 -5.85 7.59 -23.42
CA GLY A 401 -7.25 7.84 -23.78
C GLY A 401 -8.04 6.55 -23.93
N PRO A 402 -9.24 6.58 -24.56
CA PRO A 402 -10.11 5.42 -24.69
C PRO A 402 -9.63 4.47 -25.81
N VAL A 403 -8.40 3.99 -25.73
CA VAL A 403 -7.72 3.21 -26.77
C VAL A 403 -7.19 1.89 -26.22
N CYS A 404 -7.48 0.78 -26.93
CA CYS A 404 -6.94 -0.54 -26.63
C CYS A 404 -6.59 -1.29 -27.90
N THR A 405 -5.52 -2.11 -27.88
CA THR A 405 -5.10 -2.94 -29.01
C THR A 405 -5.27 -4.41 -28.68
N LEU A 406 -6.02 -5.14 -29.50
CA LEU A 406 -6.13 -6.59 -29.47
C LEU A 406 -4.90 -7.21 -30.12
N MET A 407 -4.33 -8.22 -29.48
CA MET A 407 -3.11 -8.92 -29.90
C MET A 407 -3.34 -10.43 -29.82
N PRO A 408 -3.54 -11.10 -30.97
CA PRO A 408 -3.66 -12.56 -30.97
C PRO A 408 -2.32 -13.22 -30.65
N TYR A 409 -2.38 -14.38 -29.98
CA TYR A 409 -1.23 -15.23 -29.72
C TYR A 409 -1.55 -16.71 -30.05
N GLY A 410 -0.51 -17.50 -30.33
CA GLY A 410 -0.64 -18.93 -30.67
C GLY A 410 -0.56 -19.83 -29.43
N ASP A 411 0.31 -19.53 -28.47
CA ASP A 411 0.50 -20.30 -27.23
C ASP A 411 0.83 -19.41 -26.02
N LEU A 412 0.90 -19.99 -24.82
CA LEU A 412 1.15 -19.26 -23.59
C LEU A 412 2.56 -18.64 -23.53
N ALA A 413 3.55 -19.28 -24.11
CA ALA A 413 4.92 -18.77 -24.14
C ALA A 413 5.00 -17.49 -24.98
N GLU A 414 4.28 -17.43 -26.09
CA GLU A 414 4.12 -16.23 -26.91
C GLU A 414 3.35 -15.14 -26.13
N ALA A 415 2.24 -15.48 -25.45
CA ALA A 415 1.48 -14.54 -24.63
C ALA A 415 2.35 -13.89 -23.55
N ILE A 416 3.18 -14.68 -22.86
CA ILE A 416 4.16 -14.20 -21.87
C ILE A 416 5.17 -13.26 -22.52
N THR A 417 5.75 -13.66 -23.65
CA THR A 417 6.74 -12.86 -24.38
C THR A 417 6.17 -11.52 -24.81
N LEU A 418 4.98 -11.52 -25.42
CA LEU A 418 4.30 -10.30 -25.87
C LEU A 418 3.94 -9.37 -24.69
N THR A 419 3.48 -9.96 -23.59
CA THR A 419 3.15 -9.20 -22.37
C THR A 419 4.38 -8.47 -21.86
N ASN A 420 5.52 -9.17 -21.73
CA ASN A 420 6.76 -8.64 -21.20
C ASN A 420 7.42 -7.59 -22.10
N ARG A 421 7.15 -7.57 -23.40
CA ARG A 421 7.60 -6.52 -24.33
C ARG A 421 7.10 -5.11 -23.98
N GLY A 422 6.08 -4.98 -23.14
CA GLY A 422 5.69 -3.68 -22.58
C GLY A 422 6.75 -3.02 -21.72
N GLY A 423 7.81 -3.72 -21.33
CA GLY A 423 8.98 -3.16 -20.62
C GLY A 423 8.73 -2.75 -19.19
N GLY A 424 7.67 -3.26 -18.58
CA GLY A 424 7.21 -2.95 -17.22
C GLY A 424 5.86 -2.23 -17.22
N SER A 425 4.98 -2.63 -16.31
CA SER A 425 3.62 -2.09 -16.23
C SER A 425 3.12 -2.07 -14.79
N LEU A 426 2.10 -1.25 -14.53
CA LEU A 426 1.45 -1.18 -13.21
C LEU A 426 0.64 -2.43 -12.92
N VAL A 427 -0.07 -2.97 -13.93
CA VAL A 427 -0.99 -4.09 -13.73
C VAL A 427 -1.13 -4.96 -14.98
N ALA A 428 -1.30 -6.26 -14.78
CA ALA A 428 -1.92 -7.14 -15.75
C ALA A 428 -3.08 -7.93 -15.12
N SER A 429 -4.08 -8.27 -15.92
CA SER A 429 -5.16 -9.20 -15.53
C SER A 429 -5.11 -10.46 -16.37
N VAL A 430 -5.38 -11.59 -15.73
CA VAL A 430 -5.43 -12.92 -16.34
C VAL A 430 -6.84 -13.47 -16.16
N TYR A 431 -7.45 -13.93 -17.26
CA TYR A 431 -8.80 -14.48 -17.27
C TYR A 431 -8.71 -15.96 -17.58
N THR A 432 -8.85 -16.80 -16.59
CA THR A 432 -8.75 -18.27 -16.67
C THR A 432 -9.43 -18.90 -15.47
N HIS A 433 -9.93 -20.13 -15.63
CA HIS A 433 -10.37 -20.97 -14.53
C HIS A 433 -9.47 -22.20 -14.35
N ASP A 434 -8.35 -22.24 -15.06
CA ASP A 434 -7.33 -23.28 -14.97
C ASP A 434 -6.14 -22.79 -14.14
N ALA A 435 -5.89 -23.46 -13.00
CA ALA A 435 -4.89 -23.05 -12.04
C ALA A 435 -3.45 -23.22 -12.55
N ASP A 436 -3.18 -24.21 -13.40
CA ASP A 436 -1.84 -24.44 -13.93
C ASP A 436 -1.50 -23.36 -14.97
N THR A 437 -2.45 -23.03 -15.85
CA THR A 437 -2.35 -21.90 -16.78
C THR A 437 -2.17 -20.57 -16.01
N ALA A 438 -2.93 -20.35 -14.94
CA ALA A 438 -2.77 -19.16 -14.10
C ALA A 438 -1.37 -19.07 -13.51
N ALA A 439 -0.83 -20.19 -12.98
CA ALA A 439 0.51 -20.23 -12.39
C ALA A 439 1.59 -19.93 -13.43
N GLU A 440 1.50 -20.54 -14.63
CA GLU A 440 2.46 -20.30 -15.71
C GLU A 440 2.49 -18.82 -16.13
N LEU A 441 1.32 -18.20 -16.31
CA LEU A 441 1.21 -16.79 -16.64
C LEU A 441 1.74 -15.90 -15.50
N VAL A 442 1.36 -16.17 -14.24
CA VAL A 442 1.81 -15.38 -13.08
C VAL A 442 3.32 -15.37 -12.97
N PHE A 443 3.96 -16.54 -13.02
CA PHE A 443 5.42 -16.63 -12.91
C PHE A 443 6.14 -16.13 -14.18
N GLY A 444 5.48 -16.22 -15.35
CA GLY A 444 6.04 -15.73 -16.62
C GLY A 444 6.04 -14.21 -16.74
N VAL A 445 5.03 -13.51 -16.17
CA VAL A 445 4.89 -12.05 -16.33
C VAL A 445 5.11 -11.26 -15.03
N GLY A 446 5.14 -11.91 -13.87
CA GLY A 446 5.13 -11.23 -12.57
C GLY A 446 6.28 -10.24 -12.37
N ALA A 447 7.48 -10.56 -12.86
CA ALA A 447 8.65 -9.68 -12.75
C ALA A 447 8.53 -8.34 -13.52
N PHE A 448 7.57 -8.25 -14.46
CA PHE A 448 7.32 -7.07 -15.29
C PHE A 448 6.11 -6.24 -14.82
N HIS A 449 5.44 -6.63 -13.73
CA HIS A 449 4.21 -5.98 -13.29
C HIS A 449 4.25 -5.69 -11.79
N GLY A 450 3.71 -4.56 -11.40
CA GLY A 450 3.52 -4.23 -9.99
C GLY A 450 2.37 -5.02 -9.35
N ARG A 451 1.35 -5.36 -10.15
CA ARG A 451 0.16 -6.08 -9.68
C ARG A 451 -0.36 -7.04 -10.75
N LEU A 452 -0.77 -8.23 -10.33
CA LEU A 452 -1.50 -9.19 -11.16
C LEU A 452 -2.89 -9.40 -10.57
N VAL A 453 -3.92 -9.41 -11.44
CA VAL A 453 -5.31 -9.65 -11.07
C VAL A 453 -5.79 -10.92 -11.78
N LEU A 454 -6.04 -11.97 -11.02
CA LEU A 454 -6.60 -13.22 -11.53
C LEU A 454 -8.13 -13.12 -11.45
N ILE A 455 -8.80 -13.32 -12.57
CA ILE A 455 -10.24 -13.16 -12.69
C ILE A 455 -10.83 -14.42 -13.30
N ASP A 456 -11.73 -15.04 -12.55
CA ASP A 456 -12.48 -16.22 -12.95
C ASP A 456 -13.96 -16.08 -12.56
N ARG A 457 -14.74 -17.12 -12.84
CA ARG A 457 -16.17 -17.21 -12.49
C ARG A 457 -16.43 -17.14 -11.00
N ASP A 458 -15.52 -17.60 -10.17
CA ASP A 458 -15.71 -17.68 -8.72
C ASP A 458 -15.55 -16.30 -8.06
N CYS A 459 -14.65 -15.46 -8.56
CA CYS A 459 -14.44 -14.10 -8.06
C CYS A 459 -15.13 -13.00 -8.90
N GLY A 460 -15.69 -13.33 -10.06
CA GLY A 460 -16.14 -12.37 -11.08
C GLY A 460 -17.18 -11.35 -10.63
N LYS A 461 -17.93 -11.60 -9.54
CA LYS A 461 -18.92 -10.67 -8.95
C LYS A 461 -18.30 -9.76 -7.87
N GLU A 462 -17.26 -10.20 -7.19
CA GLU A 462 -16.70 -9.54 -6.00
C GLU A 462 -15.32 -8.91 -6.25
N GLN A 463 -14.70 -9.22 -7.39
CA GLN A 463 -13.40 -8.68 -7.76
C GLN A 463 -13.41 -7.15 -7.89
N THR A 464 -12.30 -6.50 -7.56
CA THR A 464 -12.19 -5.03 -7.55
C THR A 464 -12.03 -4.40 -8.93
N GLY A 465 -11.73 -5.19 -9.95
CA GLY A 465 -11.44 -4.77 -11.32
C GLY A 465 -9.94 -4.59 -11.61
N HIS A 466 -9.63 -4.69 -12.88
CA HIS A 466 -8.27 -4.50 -13.39
C HIS A 466 -7.66 -3.18 -12.93
N GLY A 467 -8.41 -2.09 -13.08
CA GLY A 467 -7.93 -0.73 -12.89
C GLY A 467 -7.98 -0.19 -11.45
N SER A 468 -8.30 -1.01 -10.44
CA SER A 468 -8.50 -0.53 -9.06
C SER A 468 -7.34 -0.93 -8.14
N PRO A 469 -6.36 -0.05 -7.86
CA PRO A 469 -5.32 -0.33 -6.88
C PRO A 469 -5.92 -0.29 -5.47
N MET A 470 -5.69 -1.35 -4.71
CA MET A 470 -6.15 -1.44 -3.31
C MET A 470 -5.07 -0.90 -2.38
N PRO A 471 -5.40 -0.01 -1.42
CA PRO A 471 -4.40 0.59 -0.52
C PRO A 471 -3.58 -0.43 0.31
N GLN A 472 -4.12 -1.63 0.51
CA GLN A 472 -3.44 -2.73 1.21
C GLN A 472 -2.36 -3.40 0.38
N LEU A 473 -2.45 -3.29 -0.95
CA LEU A 473 -1.57 -3.93 -1.91
C LEU A 473 -0.72 -2.89 -2.64
N LEU A 474 0.39 -3.36 -3.20
CA LEU A 474 1.31 -2.51 -3.94
C LEU A 474 0.62 -1.87 -5.16
N HIS A 475 0.87 -0.59 -5.37
CA HIS A 475 0.62 0.14 -6.59
C HIS A 475 1.94 0.75 -7.08
N GLY A 476 2.27 0.51 -8.32
CA GLY A 476 3.54 0.85 -8.95
C GLY A 476 3.90 -0.20 -9.97
N GLY A 477 5.11 -0.19 -10.47
CA GLY A 477 5.58 -1.20 -11.42
C GLY A 477 7.02 -0.97 -11.86
N PRO A 478 7.70 -2.02 -12.33
CA PRO A 478 9.09 -1.96 -12.74
C PRO A 478 9.27 -1.25 -14.07
N GLY A 479 10.51 -0.96 -14.43
CA GLY A 479 10.92 -0.51 -15.75
C GLY A 479 10.21 0.75 -16.21
N ARG A 480 9.44 0.62 -17.29
CA ARG A 480 8.67 1.71 -17.90
C ARG A 480 7.73 2.38 -16.90
N ALA A 481 7.09 1.63 -16.02
CA ALA A 481 6.17 2.15 -15.02
C ALA A 481 6.83 3.01 -13.93
N GLY A 482 8.16 3.12 -13.92
CA GLY A 482 8.89 4.05 -13.07
C GLY A 482 9.74 3.42 -11.98
N GLY A 483 9.51 2.17 -11.63
CA GLY A 483 10.21 1.45 -10.54
C GLY A 483 9.77 1.90 -9.14
N GLY A 484 8.75 2.74 -9.05
CA GLY A 484 8.19 3.18 -7.76
C GLY A 484 7.26 2.14 -7.15
N GLU A 485 7.15 2.21 -5.84
CA GLU A 485 6.17 1.47 -5.07
C GLU A 485 5.33 2.47 -4.27
N GLU A 486 4.05 2.57 -4.58
CA GLU A 486 3.09 3.40 -3.85
C GLU A 486 2.07 2.50 -3.15
N LEU A 487 1.33 3.01 -2.19
CA LEU A 487 0.40 2.21 -1.38
C LEU A 487 1.11 1.00 -0.73
N GLY A 488 0.58 -0.22 -0.85
CA GLY A 488 1.23 -1.41 -0.30
C GLY A 488 1.02 -1.62 1.20
N GLY A 489 0.01 -0.99 1.77
CA GLY A 489 -0.22 -0.95 3.20
C GLY A 489 0.95 -0.26 3.91
N LEU A 490 1.49 -0.90 4.95
CA LEU A 490 2.57 -0.28 5.73
C LEU A 490 3.94 -0.28 5.02
N ARG A 491 4.09 -0.97 3.89
CA ARG A 491 5.36 -0.99 3.12
C ARG A 491 5.73 0.39 2.61
N SER A 492 4.74 1.18 2.21
CA SER A 492 4.97 2.55 1.69
C SER A 492 5.57 3.52 2.73
N LEU A 493 5.43 3.23 4.03
CA LEU A 493 6.07 4.04 5.06
C LEU A 493 7.60 4.04 4.93
N ALA A 494 8.19 2.98 4.36
CA ALA A 494 9.63 2.88 4.14
C ALA A 494 10.20 4.02 3.28
N HIS A 495 9.39 4.59 2.37
CA HIS A 495 9.81 5.72 1.55
C HIS A 495 10.01 7.01 2.36
N TYR A 496 9.28 7.16 3.45
CA TYR A 496 9.26 8.34 4.31
C TYR A 496 10.04 8.16 5.62
N MET A 497 10.68 7.00 5.79
CA MET A 497 11.39 6.65 7.02
C MET A 497 12.81 6.17 6.72
N GLN A 498 13.72 6.33 7.68
CA GLN A 498 15.09 5.85 7.61
C GLN A 498 15.28 4.65 8.52
N ARG A 499 15.76 3.54 7.97
CA ARG A 499 16.24 2.38 8.73
C ARG A 499 17.67 2.63 9.16
N THR A 500 17.95 2.47 10.45
CA THR A 500 19.29 2.66 11.05
C THR A 500 19.66 1.44 11.88
N ALA A 501 20.84 0.89 11.67
CA ALA A 501 21.38 -0.15 12.53
C ALA A 501 21.88 0.48 13.84
N LEU A 502 21.27 0.06 14.94
CA LEU A 502 21.64 0.46 16.30
C LEU A 502 22.44 -0.68 16.94
N GLN A 503 23.64 -0.39 17.43
CA GLN A 503 24.53 -1.39 18.03
C GLN A 503 24.93 -0.90 19.43
N GLY A 504 24.97 -1.83 20.40
CA GLY A 504 25.33 -1.48 21.76
C GLY A 504 25.18 -2.65 22.75
N SER A 505 25.31 -2.35 24.04
CA SER A 505 24.98 -3.33 25.06
C SER A 505 23.47 -3.60 25.10
N PRO A 506 23.04 -4.82 25.43
CA PRO A 506 21.63 -5.14 25.60
C PRO A 506 20.89 -4.19 26.53
N ALA A 507 21.56 -3.71 27.61
CA ALA A 507 21.00 -2.74 28.52
C ALA A 507 20.70 -1.38 27.85
N MET A 508 21.64 -0.86 27.05
CA MET A 508 21.46 0.39 26.32
C MET A 508 20.39 0.27 25.22
N LEU A 509 20.43 -0.86 24.47
CA LEU A 509 19.41 -1.13 23.46
C LEU A 509 18.02 -1.18 24.08
N SER A 510 17.86 -1.87 25.20
CA SER A 510 16.57 -1.97 25.91
C SER A 510 16.08 -0.61 26.40
N ALA A 511 16.97 0.21 26.95
CA ALA A 511 16.62 1.54 27.44
C ALA A 511 16.16 2.49 26.30
N ILE A 512 16.82 2.45 25.14
CA ILE A 512 16.51 3.30 23.99
C ILE A 512 15.23 2.85 23.30
N THR A 513 15.06 1.54 23.15
CA THR A 513 13.96 0.98 22.33
C THR A 513 12.67 0.76 23.14
N GLY A 514 12.74 0.75 24.45
CA GLY A 514 11.62 0.36 25.31
C GLY A 514 11.25 -1.13 25.17
N SER A 515 12.16 -1.95 24.63
CA SER A 515 11.99 -3.39 24.42
C SER A 515 13.17 -4.14 25.04
N TRP A 516 12.89 -5.01 26.01
CA TRP A 516 13.95 -5.77 26.66
C TRP A 516 14.67 -6.70 25.70
N SER A 517 15.99 -6.72 25.79
CA SER A 517 16.85 -7.58 24.98
C SER A 517 17.59 -8.56 25.88
N LYS A 518 17.73 -9.82 25.44
CA LYS A 518 18.46 -10.86 26.19
C LYS A 518 19.88 -10.38 26.49
N GLY A 519 20.27 -10.48 27.78
CA GLY A 519 21.52 -9.92 28.30
C GLY A 519 21.40 -8.54 28.98
N ALA A 520 20.24 -7.89 28.85
CA ALA A 520 19.95 -6.70 29.65
C ALA A 520 19.65 -7.09 31.13
N PRO A 521 19.82 -6.16 32.09
CA PRO A 521 19.53 -6.42 33.48
C PRO A 521 18.09 -6.88 33.70
N LEU A 522 17.91 -7.77 34.70
CA LEU A 522 16.63 -8.26 35.17
C LEU A 522 16.31 -7.60 36.53
N VAL A 523 15.04 -7.25 36.75
CA VAL A 523 14.52 -6.74 38.01
C VAL A 523 13.68 -7.85 38.66
N LEU A 524 14.12 -8.36 39.82
CA LEU A 524 13.56 -9.54 40.48
C LEU A 524 12.92 -9.22 41.85
N GLU A 525 12.40 -8.01 42.04
CA GLU A 525 11.92 -7.52 43.36
C GLU A 525 10.56 -8.09 43.77
N ARG A 526 9.59 -8.07 42.87
CA ARG A 526 8.22 -8.50 43.10
C ARG A 526 7.71 -9.25 41.89
N HIS A 527 6.79 -10.18 42.10
CA HIS A 527 6.16 -10.89 40.98
C HIS A 527 5.57 -9.89 39.98
N PRO A 528 5.95 -9.94 38.69
CA PRO A 528 5.60 -8.90 37.71
C PRO A 528 4.09 -8.81 37.45
N PHE A 529 3.31 -9.86 37.71
CA PHE A 529 1.84 -9.85 37.59
C PHE A 529 1.14 -9.03 38.70
N ARG A 530 1.89 -8.52 39.69
CA ARG A 530 1.38 -7.64 40.76
C ARG A 530 1.46 -6.14 40.42
N TYR A 531 1.96 -5.80 39.22
CA TYR A 531 2.08 -4.39 38.80
C TYR A 531 0.96 -4.04 37.81
N HIS A 532 0.32 -2.89 38.01
CA HIS A 532 -0.52 -2.29 36.99
C HIS A 532 0.34 -1.93 35.75
N PHE A 533 -0.33 -1.74 34.63
CA PHE A 533 0.37 -1.49 33.36
C PHE A 533 1.38 -0.35 33.43
N GLU A 534 1.04 0.75 34.11
CA GLU A 534 1.93 1.92 34.25
C GLU A 534 3.17 1.60 35.07
N ASP A 535 3.00 0.83 36.15
CA ASP A 535 4.06 0.52 37.13
C ASP A 535 5.03 -0.54 36.69
N LEU A 536 4.60 -1.40 35.76
CA LEU A 536 5.43 -2.47 35.26
C LEU A 536 6.58 -1.88 34.43
N ALA A 537 7.80 -2.14 34.81
CA ALA A 537 9.01 -1.76 34.06
C ALA A 537 9.45 -2.87 33.11
N ILE A 538 10.02 -2.48 31.98
CA ILE A 538 10.66 -3.41 31.06
C ILE A 538 11.87 -4.05 31.76
N GLY A 539 12.02 -5.41 31.64
CA GLY A 539 13.03 -6.18 32.34
C GLY A 539 12.61 -6.70 33.72
N GLN A 540 11.43 -6.29 34.25
CA GLN A 540 10.89 -6.97 35.43
C GLN A 540 10.64 -8.43 35.11
N SER A 541 11.15 -9.33 36.00
CA SER A 541 11.24 -10.75 35.70
C SER A 541 10.84 -11.57 36.91
N PHE A 542 10.42 -12.79 36.62
CA PHE A 542 10.14 -13.82 37.60
C PHE A 542 10.81 -15.13 37.14
N SER A 543 11.37 -15.85 38.08
CA SER A 543 11.89 -17.23 37.87
C SER A 543 11.17 -18.18 38.78
N SER A 544 10.60 -19.23 38.21
CA SER A 544 9.85 -20.24 38.96
C SER A 544 10.78 -21.14 39.80
N LYS A 545 10.16 -21.91 40.69
CA LYS A 545 10.78 -23.14 41.23
C LYS A 545 10.89 -24.20 40.11
N GLU A 546 11.73 -25.19 40.35
CA GLU A 546 11.85 -26.34 39.47
C GLU A 546 10.63 -27.27 39.63
N ARG A 547 10.24 -27.90 38.52
CA ARG A 547 9.25 -28.99 38.46
C ARG A 547 9.80 -30.14 37.66
N VAL A 548 9.81 -31.35 38.25
CA VAL A 548 10.17 -32.59 37.53
C VAL A 548 9.00 -32.99 36.64
N VAL A 549 9.27 -33.25 35.38
CA VAL A 549 8.31 -33.82 34.42
C VAL A 549 8.33 -35.35 34.58
N THR A 550 7.28 -35.92 35.11
CA THR A 550 7.21 -37.36 35.34
C THR A 550 6.61 -38.11 34.14
N LEU A 551 6.86 -39.41 34.09
CA LEU A 551 6.21 -40.27 33.10
C LEU A 551 4.68 -40.25 33.25
N GLU A 552 4.18 -40.23 34.51
CA GLU A 552 2.78 -40.11 34.83
C GLU A 552 2.15 -38.83 34.31
N ASP A 553 2.88 -37.71 34.38
CA ASP A 553 2.42 -36.42 33.80
C ASP A 553 2.20 -36.55 32.27
N ILE A 554 3.14 -37.23 31.58
CA ILE A 554 3.07 -37.43 30.11
C ILE A 554 1.89 -38.33 29.75
N GLU A 555 1.75 -39.48 30.45
CA GLU A 555 0.62 -40.42 30.21
C GLU A 555 -0.70 -39.79 30.54
N HIS A 556 -0.79 -39.09 31.67
CA HIS A 556 -2.00 -38.36 32.04
C HIS A 556 -2.40 -37.32 30.97
N PHE A 557 -1.43 -36.54 30.52
CA PHE A 557 -1.70 -35.51 29.48
C PHE A 557 -2.13 -36.14 28.16
N ALA A 558 -1.45 -37.25 27.75
CA ALA A 558 -1.83 -37.98 26.55
C ALA A 558 -3.29 -38.48 26.60
N HIS A 559 -3.66 -39.11 27.72
CA HIS A 559 -5.05 -39.61 27.90
C HIS A 559 -6.07 -38.48 28.03
N PHE A 560 -5.73 -37.41 28.72
CA PHE A 560 -6.60 -36.25 28.92
C PHE A 560 -6.88 -35.48 27.60
N THR A 561 -5.86 -35.33 26.74
CA THR A 561 -5.97 -34.57 25.50
C THR A 561 -6.30 -35.43 24.28
N GLY A 562 -6.03 -36.74 24.34
CA GLY A 562 -6.08 -37.65 23.19
C GLY A 562 -4.82 -37.66 22.34
N ASP A 563 -3.78 -36.89 22.70
CA ASP A 563 -2.50 -36.84 21.99
C ASP A 563 -1.63 -38.04 22.41
N THR A 564 -1.93 -39.17 21.81
CA THR A 564 -1.21 -40.46 22.04
C THR A 564 -0.15 -40.72 20.98
N PHE A 565 0.49 -39.68 20.45
CA PHE A 565 1.54 -39.80 19.47
C PHE A 565 2.69 -40.67 20.02
N TYR A 566 3.26 -41.54 19.17
CA TYR A 566 4.21 -42.58 19.61
C TYR A 566 5.42 -42.02 20.40
N ALA A 567 5.90 -40.83 20.06
CA ALA A 567 7.04 -40.21 20.73
C ALA A 567 6.81 -39.96 22.24
N HIS A 568 5.54 -39.92 22.66
CA HIS A 568 5.12 -39.73 24.06
C HIS A 568 4.81 -41.06 24.75
N MET A 569 4.34 -42.08 23.99
CA MET A 569 3.72 -43.27 24.54
C MET A 569 4.53 -44.55 24.34
N ASP A 570 5.40 -44.63 23.32
CA ASP A 570 6.05 -45.87 22.90
C ASP A 570 7.57 -45.78 23.08
N GLU A 571 8.08 -46.53 24.05
CA GLU A 571 9.53 -46.61 24.37
C GLU A 571 10.31 -47.30 23.25
N GLU A 572 9.73 -48.37 22.65
CA GLU A 572 10.42 -49.13 21.60
C GLU A 572 10.52 -48.31 20.32
N ALA A 573 9.46 -47.62 19.97
CA ALA A 573 9.44 -46.76 18.78
C ALA A 573 10.37 -45.55 18.89
N THR A 574 10.68 -45.08 20.09
CA THR A 574 11.61 -43.98 20.33
C THR A 574 13.04 -44.44 20.55
N ALA A 575 13.29 -45.76 20.79
CA ALA A 575 14.61 -46.31 20.98
C ALA A 575 15.48 -46.16 19.72
N GLY A 576 16.59 -45.41 19.82
CA GLY A 576 17.49 -45.13 18.68
C GLY A 576 16.96 -44.10 17.67
N HIS A 577 15.88 -43.41 17.99
CA HIS A 577 15.35 -42.35 17.13
C HIS A 577 16.31 -41.15 17.03
N PRO A 578 16.59 -40.59 15.84
CA PRO A 578 17.62 -39.56 15.68
C PRO A 578 17.28 -38.23 16.40
N PHE A 579 16.00 -37.96 16.71
CA PHE A 579 15.55 -36.73 17.35
C PHE A 579 15.05 -36.91 18.79
N PHE A 580 14.72 -38.15 19.21
CA PHE A 580 14.18 -38.42 20.53
C PHE A 580 15.11 -39.38 21.29
N PRO A 581 15.61 -38.98 22.48
CA PRO A 581 16.49 -39.85 23.29
C PRO A 581 15.71 -40.91 24.08
N GLY A 582 14.43 -41.12 23.79
CA GLY A 582 13.44 -41.94 24.45
C GLY A 582 12.09 -41.25 24.41
N ARG A 583 11.14 -41.68 25.23
CA ARG A 583 9.86 -40.97 25.37
C ARG A 583 10.08 -39.53 25.82
N VAL A 584 9.34 -38.61 25.23
CA VAL A 584 9.49 -37.17 25.48
C VAL A 584 8.15 -36.51 25.87
N ALA A 585 8.22 -35.45 26.64
CA ALA A 585 7.05 -34.67 27.01
C ALA A 585 6.41 -33.96 25.78
N HIS A 586 5.10 -33.90 25.75
CA HIS A 586 4.37 -33.08 24.76
C HIS A 586 4.78 -31.61 24.88
N GLY A 587 4.95 -30.94 23.75
CA GLY A 587 5.24 -29.52 23.77
C GLY A 587 4.14 -28.71 24.49
N TYR A 588 2.87 -29.08 24.29
CA TYR A 588 1.73 -28.44 24.96
C TYR A 588 1.69 -28.72 26.47
N LEU A 589 2.16 -29.89 26.93
CA LEU A 589 2.32 -30.15 28.35
C LEU A 589 3.35 -29.19 28.97
N LEU A 590 4.49 -28.97 28.30
CA LEU A 590 5.50 -28.00 28.76
C LEU A 590 4.94 -26.59 28.86
N LEU A 591 4.13 -26.13 27.88
CA LEU A 591 3.46 -24.83 27.94
C LEU A 591 2.48 -24.75 29.10
N SER A 592 1.70 -25.82 29.34
CA SER A 592 0.74 -25.88 30.44
C SER A 592 1.45 -25.84 31.80
N PHE A 593 2.55 -26.55 31.93
CA PHE A 593 3.41 -26.50 33.15
C PHE A 593 4.03 -25.12 33.31
N ALA A 594 4.52 -24.50 32.23
CA ALA A 594 5.08 -23.17 32.28
C ALA A 594 4.04 -22.17 32.81
N ALA A 595 2.81 -22.22 32.31
CA ALA A 595 1.72 -21.36 32.79
C ALA A 595 1.46 -21.54 34.29
N GLY A 596 1.41 -22.79 34.79
CA GLY A 596 1.26 -23.09 36.20
C GLY A 596 2.45 -22.66 37.08
N LEU A 597 3.65 -22.63 36.50
CA LEU A 597 4.88 -22.25 37.19
C LEU A 597 5.07 -20.73 37.35
N PHE A 598 4.60 -19.95 36.40
CA PHE A 598 4.74 -18.50 36.46
C PHE A 598 3.46 -17.77 36.90
N VAL A 599 2.32 -18.43 37.05
CA VAL A 599 1.09 -17.77 37.45
C VAL A 599 1.20 -17.23 38.88
N ASP A 600 0.63 -16.05 39.13
CA ASP A 600 0.26 -15.59 40.45
C ASP A 600 -1.23 -15.89 40.64
N PRO A 601 -1.60 -16.81 41.56
CA PRO A 601 -2.97 -17.31 41.65
C PRO A 601 -3.97 -16.31 42.23
N ASP A 602 -3.48 -15.27 42.92
CA ASP A 602 -4.37 -14.29 43.54
C ASP A 602 -4.89 -13.25 42.52
N PRO A 603 -6.06 -12.68 42.73
CA PRO A 603 -6.55 -11.60 41.88
C PRO A 603 -5.55 -10.45 41.82
N GLY A 604 -5.25 -10.00 40.61
CA GLY A 604 -4.24 -8.97 40.35
C GLY A 604 -4.51 -8.18 39.07
N PRO A 605 -3.59 -7.27 38.73
CA PRO A 605 -3.71 -6.42 37.54
C PRO A 605 -3.71 -7.17 36.20
N VAL A 606 -3.20 -8.41 36.13
CA VAL A 606 -3.26 -9.21 34.90
C VAL A 606 -4.69 -9.72 34.73
N LEU A 607 -5.38 -9.21 33.71
CA LEU A 607 -6.78 -9.49 33.44
C LEU A 607 -6.98 -10.77 32.63
N ALA A 608 -6.09 -11.02 31.65
CA ALA A 608 -6.16 -12.18 30.78
C ALA A 608 -4.80 -12.46 30.15
N ASN A 609 -4.56 -13.75 29.91
CA ASN A 609 -3.59 -14.28 28.98
C ASN A 609 -4.35 -14.61 27.69
N TYR A 610 -4.02 -13.98 26.56
CA TYR A 610 -4.83 -14.06 25.35
C TYR A 610 -4.05 -14.44 24.09
N GLY A 611 -2.74 -14.62 24.19
CA GLY A 611 -1.98 -14.98 23.01
C GLY A 611 -0.57 -15.49 23.31
N LEU A 612 -0.04 -16.23 22.35
CA LEU A 612 1.33 -16.72 22.29
C LEU A 612 1.89 -16.39 20.91
N ASP A 613 3.08 -15.79 20.90
CA ASP A 613 3.83 -15.53 19.67
C ASP A 613 5.20 -16.25 19.70
N SER A 614 5.78 -16.45 18.52
CA SER A 614 7.18 -16.89 18.34
C SER A 614 7.56 -18.17 19.10
N LEU A 615 6.61 -19.08 19.31
CA LEU A 615 6.86 -20.35 20.00
C LEU A 615 7.88 -21.23 19.25
N ARG A 616 8.88 -21.70 19.98
CA ARG A 616 9.87 -22.68 19.50
C ARG A 616 10.14 -23.72 20.59
N PHE A 617 10.07 -25.00 20.24
CA PHE A 617 10.61 -26.10 21.02
C PHE A 617 12.01 -26.40 20.51
N LEU A 618 13.02 -26.26 21.38
CA LEU A 618 14.43 -26.29 21.02
C LEU A 618 15.11 -27.59 21.43
N LYS A 619 14.67 -28.17 22.57
CA LYS A 619 15.20 -29.44 23.12
C LYS A 619 14.03 -30.25 23.67
N PRO A 620 13.95 -31.56 23.35
CA PRO A 620 12.98 -32.43 23.98
C PRO A 620 13.29 -32.60 25.48
N VAL A 621 12.23 -32.69 26.30
CA VAL A 621 12.29 -32.95 27.73
C VAL A 621 11.87 -34.40 27.97
N VAL A 622 12.70 -35.17 28.66
CA VAL A 622 12.43 -36.58 28.94
C VAL A 622 11.82 -36.76 30.35
N PRO A 623 11.12 -37.89 30.60
CA PRO A 623 10.65 -38.21 31.95
C PRO A 623 11.78 -38.20 32.99
N GLY A 624 11.52 -37.60 34.15
CA GLY A 624 12.51 -37.41 35.23
C GLY A 624 13.35 -36.13 35.12
N GLU A 625 13.29 -35.41 34.00
CA GLU A 625 13.99 -34.14 33.84
C GLU A 625 13.20 -32.98 34.50
N ALA A 626 13.93 -32.13 35.22
CA ALA A 626 13.32 -30.92 35.82
C ALA A 626 13.25 -29.79 34.81
N ILE A 627 12.21 -28.99 34.88
CA ILE A 627 12.07 -27.72 34.12
C ILE A 627 11.91 -26.54 35.06
N LYS A 628 12.37 -25.40 34.61
CA LYS A 628 12.23 -24.08 35.24
C LYS A 628 11.83 -23.06 34.23
N VAL A 629 11.03 -22.07 34.65
CA VAL A 629 10.52 -21.01 33.76
C VAL A 629 11.01 -19.65 34.20
N ARG A 630 11.47 -18.86 33.27
CA ARG A 630 11.70 -17.44 33.45
C ARG A 630 10.72 -16.64 32.59
N LEU A 631 10.05 -15.68 33.19
CA LEU A 631 9.12 -14.72 32.56
C LEU A 631 9.71 -13.32 32.72
N THR A 632 9.89 -12.56 31.63
CA THR A 632 10.47 -11.21 31.66
C THR A 632 9.60 -10.23 30.87
N ALA A 633 9.24 -9.09 31.45
CA ALA A 633 8.52 -8.03 30.75
C ALA A 633 9.38 -7.48 29.60
N LYS A 634 8.96 -7.78 28.36
CA LYS A 634 9.72 -7.46 27.14
C LYS A 634 9.27 -6.14 26.52
N GLU A 635 7.99 -5.98 26.31
CA GLU A 635 7.41 -4.78 25.69
C GLU A 635 6.06 -4.45 26.32
N LYS A 636 5.67 -3.14 26.25
CA LYS A 636 4.40 -2.64 26.76
C LYS A 636 3.73 -1.77 25.69
N SER A 637 2.43 -1.94 25.50
CA SER A 637 1.66 -1.13 24.56
C SER A 637 0.30 -0.74 25.15
N PRO A 638 0.01 0.54 25.39
CA PRO A 638 -1.32 0.95 25.85
C PRO A 638 -2.37 0.67 24.77
N ARG A 639 -3.50 0.09 25.17
CA ARG A 639 -4.59 -0.27 24.26
C ARG A 639 -5.78 0.67 24.38
N ASN A 640 -6.25 0.91 25.60
CA ASN A 640 -7.34 1.84 25.92
C ASN A 640 -7.21 2.34 27.36
N ALA A 641 -8.23 3.04 27.89
CA ALA A 641 -8.23 3.54 29.25
C ALA A 641 -8.34 2.45 30.34
N GLN A 642 -8.68 1.22 29.97
CA GLN A 642 -8.90 0.14 30.94
C GLN A 642 -7.70 -0.79 31.06
N TYR A 643 -6.96 -1.04 29.93
CA TYR A 643 -5.83 -1.95 29.93
C TYR A 643 -4.78 -1.60 28.89
N GLY A 644 -3.56 -2.07 29.14
CA GLY A 644 -2.48 -2.17 28.17
C GLY A 644 -2.08 -3.62 27.93
N GLU A 645 -1.50 -3.89 26.77
CA GLU A 645 -0.87 -5.16 26.44
C GLU A 645 0.56 -5.20 26.98
N VAL A 646 0.92 -6.31 27.59
CA VAL A 646 2.30 -6.61 27.94
C VAL A 646 2.73 -7.85 27.18
N ARG A 647 3.86 -7.77 26.53
CA ARG A 647 4.55 -8.86 25.86
C ARG A 647 5.67 -9.36 26.76
N TRP A 648 5.66 -10.64 27.08
CA TRP A 648 6.63 -11.28 27.98
C TRP A 648 7.54 -12.20 27.19
N ASP A 649 8.84 -12.14 27.43
CA ASP A 649 9.79 -13.16 27.01
C ASP A 649 9.72 -14.33 28.01
N VAL A 650 9.38 -15.51 27.53
CA VAL A 650 9.28 -16.72 28.34
C VAL A 650 10.31 -17.74 27.86
N GLU A 651 11.13 -18.22 28.81
CA GLU A 651 12.12 -19.23 28.57
C GLU A 651 11.90 -20.41 29.51
N ILE A 652 11.75 -21.60 28.96
CA ILE A 652 11.70 -22.87 29.71
C ILE A 652 13.07 -23.50 29.61
N THR A 653 13.73 -23.71 30.74
CA THR A 653 15.04 -24.34 30.81
C THR A 653 14.95 -25.68 31.53
N THR A 654 15.81 -26.65 31.13
CA THR A 654 15.97 -27.93 31.84
C THR A 654 16.82 -27.75 33.08
N GLY A 655 16.83 -28.74 33.96
CA GLY A 655 17.72 -28.79 35.14
C GLY A 655 19.20 -28.73 34.81
N ALA A 656 19.59 -29.13 33.59
CA ALA A 656 20.96 -29.01 33.08
C ALA A 656 21.29 -27.59 32.58
N GLY A 657 20.29 -26.69 32.52
CA GLY A 657 20.45 -25.32 32.05
C GLY A 657 20.25 -25.12 30.55
N ASP A 658 19.86 -26.16 29.80
CA ASP A 658 19.56 -26.03 28.37
C ASP A 658 18.18 -25.41 28.17
N THR A 659 18.04 -24.61 27.15
CA THR A 659 16.71 -24.03 26.78
C THR A 659 15.87 -25.11 26.08
N ALA A 660 14.77 -25.51 26.70
CA ALA A 660 13.82 -26.49 26.15
C ALA A 660 12.81 -25.79 25.20
N ALA A 661 12.28 -24.64 25.59
CA ALA A 661 11.39 -23.84 24.74
C ALA A 661 11.51 -22.37 25.03
N THR A 662 11.15 -21.55 24.02
CA THR A 662 10.99 -20.10 24.14
C THR A 662 9.69 -19.68 23.46
N TYR A 663 9.05 -18.63 23.99
CA TYR A 663 7.89 -18.00 23.37
C TYR A 663 7.65 -16.60 23.94
N GLU A 664 6.80 -15.85 23.28
CA GLU A 664 6.29 -14.59 23.81
C GLU A 664 4.85 -14.77 24.29
N LEU A 665 4.61 -14.48 25.56
CA LEU A 665 3.29 -14.48 26.14
C LEU A 665 2.68 -13.09 26.01
N LEU A 666 1.38 -12.99 25.67
CA LEU A 666 0.65 -11.75 25.57
C LEU A 666 -0.42 -11.67 26.66
N THR A 667 -0.34 -10.65 27.50
CA THR A 667 -1.32 -10.42 28.57
C THR A 667 -1.98 -9.05 28.47
N MET A 668 -3.22 -8.99 28.93
CA MET A 668 -3.91 -7.74 29.23
C MET A 668 -3.62 -7.35 30.69
N ASN A 669 -3.02 -6.19 30.90
CA ASN A 669 -2.74 -5.67 32.22
C ASN A 669 -3.61 -4.43 32.48
N ALA A 670 -4.34 -4.42 33.60
CA ALA A 670 -5.17 -3.29 34.01
C ALA A 670 -4.37 -2.01 34.13
N MET A 671 -4.95 -0.89 33.67
CA MET A 671 -4.51 0.44 34.03
C MET A 671 -4.82 0.71 35.51
N ARG A 672 -4.11 1.65 36.13
CA ARG A 672 -4.54 2.16 37.45
C ARG A 672 -5.94 2.75 37.33
N ALA A 673 -6.78 2.51 38.30
CA ALA A 673 -7.99 3.30 38.47
C ALA A 673 -7.54 4.71 38.95
N ASP A 674 -8.03 5.77 38.30
CA ASP A 674 -7.83 7.15 38.70
C ASP A 674 -8.33 7.41 40.10
#